data_0b1e2a6c36b4839a4d49b300c9361571
#
_entry.id   0b1e2a6c36b4839a4d49b300c9361571
#
_cell.length_a   1.000
_cell.length_b   1.000
_cell.length_c   1.000
_cell.angle_alpha   90.00
_cell.angle_beta   90.00
_cell.angle_gamma   90.00
#
_symmetry.space_group_name_H-M   'P 1'
#
loop_
_entity.id
_entity.type
_entity.pdbx_description
1 polymer ?
#
loop_
_entity_poly.entity_id
_entity_poly.type
_entity_poly.pdbx_seq_one_letter_code
_entity_poly.pdbx_strand_id
1 'polypeptide(L)'
;MKKWLVRNTDNALAMKLKTDTGLPMLLCSLLVGRGIYTAEQAQQYFNGTELSDPLLIADMDKAVQAIEAAVDNEIKITVYGDYDCDGVTSTVMLFTHLDAIGADVNWYIPTREEGYGLNENAIRKLHEDGTGLIITVDNGVSAVNEAELIYELGMKLVITDHHQLPEILPKAEAIVNPHRQDDSSPYKELAGCGVALKLIMALERDVEGVLEQYADLAAIGTIGDVVALTGENRIIVKRGLLEMQYSENQGLQALINAAGLDAESITSTGIAFGLCPRINAAGRYDSPKAAAELLMAQTGQIAEIKAQELNELNAKRKQIESEILEMAKAQLIADPKAFNSRVLIVCGEGWNHGIIGIVSARLLELYEKPCIVIGIEGDEARGSARSIEGFSLYTALDACSEHLTRFGGHTKAAGFSLPKDKVDDFIAQLRSYADEKFPSMPVMTTEADIEPELSDLEISSIENLRHLQPYGEENNAPLFLMRNCTIISSRPLKDGKYTSFTAEYKGSQFKFLCFGTSFDKFGYYPGDKVDVLSHIEINEYNDKKSVSVRVKDIRRSDFPQDKYFAARNFYEKILRGEKTDSRLLKRILPDKENMKLPFDLARKLTSIDSAAQIAMSHGMNYCLFMMCLHVFAEFCHLELDRINGTMNFIKGGRRIELENSAVIRRIMKSCS
;
A
#
# COMPACT_ATOMS: atom_id res chain seq x y z
N MET A 1 5.58 -10.35 -13.36
CA MET A 1 6.17 -11.27 -12.33
C MET A 1 7.23 -10.53 -11.54
N LYS A 2 7.22 -10.59 -10.20
CA LYS A 2 8.23 -10.02 -9.30
C LYS A 2 9.41 -10.99 -9.12
N LYS A 3 10.60 -10.47 -8.80
CA LYS A 3 11.74 -11.33 -8.47
C LYS A 3 11.57 -11.82 -7.02
N TRP A 4 11.68 -13.13 -6.79
CA TRP A 4 11.60 -13.69 -5.45
C TRP A 4 12.98 -13.80 -4.82
N LEU A 5 13.05 -13.36 -3.59
CA LEU A 5 14.22 -13.49 -2.73
C LEU A 5 13.81 -14.27 -1.47
N VAL A 6 14.78 -14.84 -0.80
CA VAL A 6 14.57 -15.44 0.53
C VAL A 6 15.51 -14.73 1.48
N ARG A 7 14.96 -14.30 2.60
CA ARG A 7 15.73 -13.65 3.66
C ARG A 7 16.79 -14.59 4.19
N ASN A 8 18.01 -14.11 4.25
CA ASN A 8 19.11 -14.84 4.85
C ASN A 8 19.09 -14.61 6.37
N THR A 9 18.39 -15.47 7.10
CA THR A 9 18.31 -15.39 8.56
C THR A 9 19.51 -16.07 9.19
N ASP A 10 20.11 -15.45 10.20
CA ASP A 10 21.21 -16.04 10.97
C ASP A 10 20.69 -17.19 11.86
N ASN A 11 20.93 -18.42 11.41
CA ASN A 11 20.49 -19.62 12.11
C ASN A 11 21.16 -19.78 13.49
N ALA A 12 22.36 -19.24 13.70
CA ALA A 12 23.04 -19.32 14.98
C ALA A 12 22.35 -18.40 16.02
N LEU A 13 21.96 -17.19 15.60
CA LEU A 13 21.18 -16.29 16.44
C LEU A 13 19.79 -16.87 16.73
N ALA A 14 19.12 -17.44 15.74
CA ALA A 14 17.82 -18.07 15.95
C ALA A 14 17.89 -19.27 16.91
N MET A 15 18.93 -20.09 16.81
CA MET A 15 19.15 -21.20 17.73
C MET A 15 19.46 -20.73 19.15
N LYS A 16 20.26 -19.66 19.29
CA LYS A 16 20.54 -19.04 20.59
C LYS A 16 19.24 -18.51 21.20
N LEU A 17 18.44 -17.76 20.46
CA LEU A 17 17.16 -17.22 20.92
C LEU A 17 16.21 -18.35 21.36
N LYS A 18 16.17 -19.47 20.60
CA LYS A 18 15.41 -20.66 20.98
C LYS A 18 15.86 -21.24 22.33
N THR A 19 17.18 -21.32 22.54
CA THR A 19 17.74 -21.86 23.79
C THR A 19 17.40 -20.95 24.97
N ASP A 20 17.49 -19.63 24.77
CA ASP A 20 17.30 -18.66 25.84
C ASP A 20 15.81 -18.46 26.19
N THR A 21 14.89 -18.71 25.23
CA THR A 21 13.45 -18.44 25.42
C THR A 21 12.56 -19.67 25.46
N GLY A 22 13.02 -20.82 24.95
CA GLY A 22 12.19 -22.01 24.75
C GLY A 22 11.17 -21.93 23.62
N LEU A 23 11.16 -20.84 22.83
CA LEU A 23 10.22 -20.63 21.71
C LEU A 23 10.48 -21.61 20.55
N PRO A 24 9.47 -21.90 19.70
CA PRO A 24 9.65 -22.69 18.48
C PRO A 24 10.70 -22.06 17.53
N MET A 25 11.47 -22.91 16.84
CA MET A 25 12.52 -22.46 15.92
C MET A 25 11.99 -21.53 14.83
N LEU A 26 10.83 -21.84 14.27
CA LEU A 26 10.15 -20.99 13.30
C LEU A 26 9.99 -19.55 13.82
N LEU A 27 9.43 -19.42 15.02
CA LEU A 27 9.19 -18.10 15.62
C LEU A 27 10.51 -17.36 15.89
N CYS A 28 11.54 -18.07 16.39
CA CYS A 28 12.87 -17.48 16.61
C CYS A 28 13.51 -16.99 15.30
N SER A 29 13.41 -17.76 14.22
CA SER A 29 13.89 -17.34 12.90
C SER A 29 13.19 -16.10 12.37
N LEU A 30 11.87 -16.03 12.53
CA LEU A 30 11.08 -14.86 12.15
C LEU A 30 11.38 -13.62 13.01
N LEU A 31 11.63 -13.80 14.30
CA LEU A 31 12.04 -12.71 15.21
C LEU A 31 13.42 -12.17 14.84
N VAL A 32 14.40 -13.06 14.60
CA VAL A 32 15.74 -12.66 14.15
C VAL A 32 15.67 -11.90 12.81
N GLY A 33 14.82 -12.35 11.88
CA GLY A 33 14.54 -11.63 10.64
C GLY A 33 13.93 -10.23 10.83
N ARG A 34 13.36 -9.94 12.00
CA ARG A 34 12.82 -8.64 12.42
C ARG A 34 13.78 -7.82 13.31
N GLY A 35 15.04 -8.26 13.46
CA GLY A 35 16.02 -7.57 14.30
C GLY A 35 15.89 -7.83 15.80
N ILE A 36 15.16 -8.86 16.20
CA ILE A 36 14.96 -9.26 17.61
C ILE A 36 15.90 -10.44 17.92
N TYR A 37 16.94 -10.17 18.71
CA TYR A 37 18.06 -11.09 18.90
C TYR A 37 18.19 -11.66 20.32
N THR A 38 17.52 -11.05 21.33
CA THR A 38 17.64 -11.45 22.72
C THR A 38 16.29 -11.84 23.33
N ALA A 39 16.32 -12.57 24.44
CA ALA A 39 15.12 -12.97 25.17
C ALA A 39 14.34 -11.74 25.68
N GLU A 40 15.06 -10.71 26.15
CA GLU A 40 14.47 -9.47 26.66
C GLU A 40 13.74 -8.73 25.53
N GLN A 41 14.37 -8.61 24.35
CA GLN A 41 13.75 -8.00 23.19
C GLN A 41 12.50 -8.78 22.74
N ALA A 42 12.55 -10.11 22.74
CA ALA A 42 11.41 -10.96 22.40
C ALA A 42 10.26 -10.81 23.42
N GLN A 43 10.59 -10.75 24.70
CA GLN A 43 9.61 -10.51 25.76
C GLN A 43 8.94 -9.13 25.62
N GLN A 44 9.73 -8.09 25.37
CA GLN A 44 9.22 -6.74 25.13
C GLN A 44 8.33 -6.71 23.89
N TYR A 45 8.74 -7.34 22.79
CA TYR A 45 7.95 -7.42 21.56
C TYR A 45 6.59 -8.11 21.77
N PHE A 46 6.55 -9.19 22.56
CA PHE A 46 5.31 -9.93 22.82
C PHE A 46 4.42 -9.29 23.88
N ASN A 47 5.03 -8.82 24.96
CA ASN A 47 4.32 -8.44 26.19
C ASN A 47 4.50 -6.97 26.56
N GLY A 48 5.24 -6.19 25.75
CA GLY A 48 5.35 -4.75 25.98
C GLY A 48 3.97 -4.09 25.93
N THR A 49 3.64 -3.42 27.02
CA THR A 49 2.39 -2.66 27.18
C THR A 49 2.66 -1.23 27.61
N GLU A 50 3.88 -0.93 28.02
CA GLU A 50 4.25 0.38 28.54
C GLU A 50 4.58 1.33 27.38
N LEU A 51 3.92 2.47 27.39
CA LEU A 51 4.25 3.62 26.56
C LEU A 51 5.23 4.52 27.33
N SER A 52 6.11 5.21 26.62
CA SER A 52 6.99 6.21 27.24
C SER A 52 6.20 7.36 27.86
N ASP A 53 6.78 8.02 28.83
CA ASP A 53 6.18 9.24 29.42
C ASP A 53 5.91 10.26 28.31
N PRO A 54 4.65 10.73 28.15
CA PRO A 54 4.29 11.73 27.15
C PRO A 54 5.12 13.02 27.27
N LEU A 55 5.54 13.38 28.47
CA LEU A 55 6.34 14.59 28.72
C LEU A 55 7.78 14.52 28.17
N LEU A 56 8.21 13.36 27.66
CA LEU A 56 9.48 13.23 26.95
C LEU A 56 9.41 13.78 25.51
N ILE A 57 8.21 13.93 24.96
CA ILE A 57 8.04 14.59 23.66
C ILE A 57 8.25 16.11 23.85
N ALA A 58 9.10 16.69 23.00
CA ALA A 58 9.45 18.11 23.10
C ALA A 58 8.21 19.01 23.07
N ASP A 59 8.19 20.05 23.92
CA ASP A 59 7.11 21.00 24.12
C ASP A 59 5.76 20.42 24.60
N MET A 60 5.69 19.14 24.97
CA MET A 60 4.46 18.54 25.49
C MET A 60 3.98 19.26 26.77
N ASP A 61 4.89 19.61 27.65
CA ASP A 61 4.61 20.38 28.87
C ASP A 61 4.05 21.78 28.56
N LYS A 62 4.57 22.45 27.53
CA LYS A 62 4.08 23.76 27.08
C LYS A 62 2.70 23.66 26.44
N ALA A 63 2.47 22.57 25.65
CA ALA A 63 1.16 22.31 25.05
C ALA A 63 0.09 22.14 26.16
N VAL A 64 0.39 21.30 27.16
CA VAL A 64 -0.48 21.12 28.33
C VAL A 64 -0.78 22.44 29.01
N GLN A 65 0.26 23.24 29.33
CA GLN A 65 0.09 24.55 29.99
C GLN A 65 -0.77 25.52 29.17
N ALA A 66 -0.58 25.56 27.83
CA ALA A 66 -1.35 26.44 26.96
C ALA A 66 -2.83 26.03 26.89
N ILE A 67 -3.10 24.73 26.87
CA ILE A 67 -4.46 24.19 26.85
C ILE A 67 -5.15 24.36 28.18
N GLU A 68 -4.52 23.99 29.31
CA GLU A 68 -5.06 24.20 30.66
C GLU A 68 -5.38 25.70 30.90
N ALA A 69 -4.47 26.59 30.49
CA ALA A 69 -4.70 28.03 30.59
C ALA A 69 -5.88 28.53 29.72
N ALA A 70 -6.12 27.92 28.56
CA ALA A 70 -7.26 28.26 27.72
C ALA A 70 -8.56 27.76 28.34
N VAL A 71 -8.59 26.56 28.90
CA VAL A 71 -9.76 26.00 29.61
C VAL A 71 -10.08 26.84 30.85
N ASP A 72 -9.08 27.15 31.70
CA ASP A 72 -9.27 27.91 32.92
C ASP A 72 -9.77 29.36 32.68
N ASN A 73 -9.45 29.93 31.51
CA ASN A 73 -9.88 31.28 31.14
C ASN A 73 -11.09 31.31 30.19
N GLU A 74 -11.78 30.17 30.00
CA GLU A 74 -12.94 30.04 29.13
C GLU A 74 -12.66 30.53 27.67
N ILE A 75 -11.40 30.33 27.19
CA ILE A 75 -11.00 30.68 25.83
C ILE A 75 -11.48 29.61 24.90
N LYS A 76 -12.21 29.99 23.85
CA LYS A 76 -12.70 29.04 22.84
C LYS A 76 -11.54 28.38 22.10
N ILE A 77 -11.55 27.04 22.12
CA ILE A 77 -10.55 26.19 21.50
C ILE A 77 -11.11 25.62 20.18
N THR A 78 -10.31 25.56 19.13
CA THR A 78 -10.62 24.79 17.92
C THR A 78 -9.58 23.72 17.71
N VAL A 79 -10.01 22.43 17.67
CA VAL A 79 -9.19 21.32 17.22
C VAL A 79 -9.23 21.29 15.69
N TYR A 80 -8.07 21.52 15.06
CA TYR A 80 -7.93 21.59 13.61
C TYR A 80 -7.22 20.34 13.07
N GLY A 81 -7.95 19.43 12.42
CA GLY A 81 -7.44 18.16 11.93
C GLY A 81 -7.09 18.14 10.45
N ASP A 82 -6.83 16.94 9.95
CA ASP A 82 -6.73 16.64 8.51
C ASP A 82 -7.88 15.73 8.05
N TYR A 83 -8.05 15.63 6.74
CA TYR A 83 -9.20 14.96 6.08
C TYR A 83 -9.05 13.44 5.93
N ASP A 84 -7.96 12.83 6.32
CA ASP A 84 -7.77 11.40 6.26
C ASP A 84 -8.09 10.68 7.57
N CYS A 85 -7.83 9.39 7.60
CA CYS A 85 -8.19 8.54 8.73
C CYS A 85 -7.47 8.94 10.02
N ASP A 86 -6.20 9.33 9.93
CA ASP A 86 -5.39 9.75 11.07
C ASP A 86 -5.85 11.10 11.62
N GLY A 87 -5.98 12.10 10.73
CA GLY A 87 -6.49 13.42 11.12
C GLY A 87 -7.90 13.40 11.68
N VAL A 88 -8.81 12.58 11.11
CA VAL A 88 -10.17 12.41 11.62
C VAL A 88 -10.18 11.80 13.02
N THR A 89 -9.46 10.69 13.23
CA THR A 89 -9.44 10.03 14.55
C THR A 89 -8.74 10.88 15.60
N SER A 90 -7.66 11.58 15.24
CA SER A 90 -6.99 12.55 16.10
C SER A 90 -7.92 13.67 16.54
N THR A 91 -8.68 14.22 15.58
CA THR A 91 -9.66 15.29 15.86
C THR A 91 -10.75 14.82 16.81
N VAL A 92 -11.32 13.64 16.53
CA VAL A 92 -12.40 13.07 17.37
C VAL A 92 -11.93 12.82 18.79
N MET A 93 -10.77 12.21 18.98
CA MET A 93 -10.22 11.93 20.30
C MET A 93 -10.00 13.21 21.11
N LEU A 94 -9.27 14.17 20.56
CA LEU A 94 -8.93 15.40 21.29
C LEU A 94 -10.17 16.27 21.52
N PHE A 95 -11.06 16.41 20.53
CA PHE A 95 -12.32 17.15 20.69
C PHE A 95 -13.19 16.54 21.79
N THR A 96 -13.43 15.22 21.73
CA THR A 96 -14.28 14.52 22.72
C THR A 96 -13.71 14.64 24.12
N HIS A 97 -12.38 14.57 24.24
CA HIS A 97 -11.70 14.73 25.52
C HIS A 97 -11.87 16.15 26.09
N LEU A 98 -11.61 17.19 25.30
CA LEU A 98 -11.75 18.58 25.73
C LEU A 98 -13.20 18.95 26.06
N ASP A 99 -14.17 18.46 25.29
CA ASP A 99 -15.61 18.60 25.57
C ASP A 99 -16.00 17.95 26.91
N ALA A 100 -15.49 16.74 27.18
CA ALA A 100 -15.75 16.00 28.41
C ALA A 100 -15.23 16.71 29.67
N ILE A 101 -14.11 17.44 29.57
CA ILE A 101 -13.58 18.24 30.68
C ILE A 101 -14.21 19.65 30.77
N GLY A 102 -15.20 19.96 29.91
CA GLY A 102 -15.99 21.18 29.94
C GLY A 102 -15.35 22.38 29.26
N ALA A 103 -14.38 22.20 28.36
CA ALA A 103 -13.82 23.28 27.57
C ALA A 103 -14.86 23.85 26.57
N ASP A 104 -14.81 25.16 26.29
CA ASP A 104 -15.48 25.74 25.12
C ASP A 104 -14.72 25.33 23.87
N VAL A 105 -15.09 24.20 23.27
CA VAL A 105 -14.36 23.57 22.17
C VAL A 105 -15.23 23.31 20.95
N ASN A 106 -14.66 23.54 19.78
CA ASN A 106 -15.18 23.09 18.50
C ASN A 106 -14.08 22.38 17.70
N TRP A 107 -14.43 21.86 16.52
CA TRP A 107 -13.49 21.20 15.63
C TRP A 107 -13.65 21.68 14.19
N TYR A 108 -12.57 21.58 13.45
CA TYR A 108 -12.53 21.88 12.02
C TYR A 108 -11.65 20.85 11.29
N ILE A 109 -12.15 20.32 10.19
CA ILE A 109 -11.40 19.45 9.28
C ILE A 109 -11.54 20.04 7.88
N PRO A 110 -10.44 20.42 7.20
CA PRO A 110 -10.49 21.02 5.87
C PRO A 110 -10.95 19.99 4.83
N THR A 111 -11.57 20.46 3.76
CA THR A 111 -11.82 19.63 2.58
C THR A 111 -10.56 19.52 1.72
N ARG A 112 -10.48 18.51 0.84
CA ARG A 112 -9.36 18.41 -0.10
C ARG A 112 -9.24 19.57 -1.09
N GLU A 113 -10.32 20.28 -1.36
CA GLU A 113 -10.34 21.47 -2.20
C GLU A 113 -9.68 22.66 -1.50
N GLU A 114 -9.86 22.76 -0.20
CA GLU A 114 -9.20 23.77 0.64
C GLU A 114 -7.68 23.51 0.78
N GLY A 115 -7.23 22.29 0.51
CA GLY A 115 -5.83 21.87 0.60
C GLY A 115 -5.52 21.08 1.87
N TYR A 116 -4.24 20.74 2.03
CA TYR A 116 -3.73 20.03 3.20
C TYR A 116 -3.32 21.02 4.27
N GLY A 117 -3.70 20.75 5.51
CA GLY A 117 -3.31 21.53 6.71
C GLY A 117 -4.06 22.86 6.87
N LEU A 118 -3.45 23.77 7.59
CA LEU A 118 -4.01 25.11 7.86
C LEU A 118 -4.15 25.90 6.54
N ASN A 119 -5.22 26.71 6.44
CA ASN A 119 -5.42 27.63 5.33
C ASN A 119 -6.01 28.97 5.78
N GLU A 120 -5.69 30.04 5.05
CA GLU A 120 -6.05 31.42 5.40
C GLU A 120 -7.57 31.61 5.60
N ASN A 121 -8.39 31.05 4.70
CA ASN A 121 -9.85 31.22 4.73
C ASN A 121 -10.45 30.58 6.00
N ALA A 122 -10.00 29.37 6.33
CA ALA A 122 -10.43 28.69 7.55
C ALA A 122 -10.01 29.46 8.80
N ILE A 123 -8.77 29.94 8.86
CA ILE A 123 -8.25 30.72 9.99
C ILE A 123 -9.07 31.99 10.24
N ARG A 124 -9.39 32.75 9.18
CA ARG A 124 -10.22 33.96 9.30
C ARG A 124 -11.63 33.64 9.79
N LYS A 125 -12.22 32.56 9.28
CA LYS A 125 -13.54 32.09 9.75
C LYS A 125 -13.52 31.69 11.22
N LEU A 126 -12.50 30.94 11.65
CA LEU A 126 -12.36 30.54 13.05
C LEU A 126 -12.18 31.73 13.99
N HIS A 127 -11.45 32.77 13.55
CA HIS A 127 -11.34 34.03 14.28
C HIS A 127 -12.70 34.72 14.40
N GLU A 128 -13.48 34.83 13.29
CA GLU A 128 -14.84 35.39 13.31
C GLU A 128 -15.79 34.62 14.23
N ASP A 129 -15.63 33.29 14.31
CA ASP A 129 -16.38 32.40 15.21
C ASP A 129 -15.91 32.49 16.68
N GLY A 130 -14.91 33.35 16.99
CA GLY A 130 -14.43 33.66 18.34
C GLY A 130 -13.38 32.69 18.89
N THR A 131 -12.74 31.89 18.03
CA THR A 131 -11.63 31.00 18.45
C THR A 131 -10.47 31.82 19.01
N GLY A 132 -9.96 31.45 20.17
CA GLY A 132 -8.78 32.08 20.79
C GLY A 132 -7.56 31.18 20.77
N LEU A 133 -7.74 29.85 20.73
CA LEU A 133 -6.66 28.88 20.62
C LEU A 133 -6.98 27.86 19.53
N ILE A 134 -6.06 27.69 18.58
CA ILE A 134 -6.10 26.60 17.62
C ILE A 134 -5.12 25.50 18.07
N ILE A 135 -5.58 24.25 18.10
CA ILE A 135 -4.74 23.06 18.32
C ILE A 135 -4.79 22.24 17.05
N THR A 136 -3.66 22.15 16.33
CA THR A 136 -3.62 21.25 15.16
C THR A 136 -3.34 19.82 15.59
N VAL A 137 -3.93 18.88 14.88
CA VAL A 137 -3.66 17.45 15.03
C VAL A 137 -3.37 16.85 13.67
N ASP A 138 -2.27 16.10 13.55
CA ASP A 138 -1.83 15.46 12.30
C ASP A 138 -1.50 16.46 11.17
N ASN A 139 -1.21 17.68 11.51
CA ASN A 139 -0.75 18.72 10.58
C ASN A 139 -0.16 19.92 11.32
N GLY A 140 0.42 20.87 10.56
CA GLY A 140 0.76 22.19 11.07
C GLY A 140 2.25 22.50 11.07
N VAL A 141 3.17 21.53 11.11
CA VAL A 141 4.63 21.81 11.20
C VAL A 141 5.18 22.60 10.01
N SER A 142 4.52 22.60 8.86
CA SER A 142 4.93 23.36 7.68
C SER A 142 4.19 24.69 7.49
N ALA A 143 3.26 25.05 8.39
CA ALA A 143 2.32 26.18 8.24
C ALA A 143 2.90 27.51 8.75
N VAL A 144 4.03 27.96 8.21
CA VAL A 144 4.74 29.17 8.71
C VAL A 144 3.91 30.43 8.50
N ASN A 145 3.38 30.64 7.28
CA ASN A 145 2.61 31.84 6.95
C ASN A 145 1.25 31.85 7.67
N GLU A 146 0.63 30.70 7.77
CA GLU A 146 -0.65 30.51 8.45
C GLU A 146 -0.51 30.78 9.96
N ALA A 147 0.61 30.36 10.56
CA ALA A 147 0.92 30.68 11.95
C ALA A 147 1.09 32.19 12.18
N GLU A 148 1.77 32.91 11.29
CA GLU A 148 1.88 34.38 11.37
C GLU A 148 0.49 35.03 11.35
N LEU A 149 -0.40 34.59 10.43
CA LEU A 149 -1.77 35.10 10.35
C LEU A 149 -2.57 34.83 11.64
N ILE A 150 -2.43 33.65 12.25
CA ILE A 150 -3.10 33.31 13.51
C ILE A 150 -2.72 34.30 14.59
N TYR A 151 -1.42 34.64 14.74
CA TYR A 151 -0.97 35.61 15.71
C TYR A 151 -1.35 37.06 15.36
N GLU A 152 -1.36 37.43 14.07
CA GLU A 152 -1.85 38.74 13.62
C GLU A 152 -3.32 38.97 14.01
N LEU A 153 -4.13 37.94 13.97
CA LEU A 153 -5.53 37.96 14.37
C LEU A 153 -5.73 37.86 15.88
N GLY A 154 -4.66 37.76 16.67
CA GLY A 154 -4.71 37.70 18.14
C GLY A 154 -5.05 36.35 18.73
N MET A 155 -5.09 35.29 17.91
CA MET A 155 -5.25 33.90 18.35
C MET A 155 -3.90 33.29 18.76
N LYS A 156 -3.93 32.15 19.41
CA LYS A 156 -2.78 31.32 19.77
C LYS A 156 -2.80 30.01 19.00
N LEU A 157 -1.63 29.33 18.90
CA LEU A 157 -1.45 28.11 18.18
C LEU A 157 -0.66 27.08 18.99
N VAL A 158 -1.19 25.85 19.11
CA VAL A 158 -0.48 24.67 19.56
C VAL A 158 -0.48 23.68 18.38
N ILE A 159 0.69 23.16 18.03
CA ILE A 159 0.85 22.20 16.93
C ILE A 159 1.13 20.83 17.51
N THR A 160 0.32 19.82 17.12
CA THR A 160 0.66 18.41 17.29
C THR A 160 0.71 17.74 15.93
N ASP A 161 1.85 17.18 15.60
CA ASP A 161 2.12 16.64 14.26
C ASP A 161 3.19 15.55 14.33
N HIS A 162 3.28 14.72 13.32
CA HIS A 162 4.28 13.66 13.19
C HIS A 162 5.05 13.72 11.86
N HIS A 163 4.68 14.64 10.99
CA HIS A 163 5.35 14.81 9.70
C HIS A 163 6.78 15.30 9.84
N GLN A 164 7.59 15.05 8.81
CA GLN A 164 8.97 15.53 8.75
C GLN A 164 9.03 17.05 8.83
N LEU A 165 9.98 17.55 9.60
CA LEU A 165 10.11 18.98 9.89
C LEU A 165 10.71 19.74 8.70
N PRO A 166 10.17 20.92 8.35
CA PRO A 166 10.81 21.85 7.44
C PRO A 166 12.06 22.52 8.08
N GLU A 167 12.84 23.22 7.28
CA GLU A 167 13.99 24.00 7.79
C GLU A 167 13.58 25.12 8.75
N ILE A 168 12.41 25.72 8.54
CA ILE A 168 11.87 26.80 9.36
C ILE A 168 10.56 26.32 9.98
N LEU A 169 10.53 26.27 11.30
CA LEU A 169 9.33 25.93 12.04
C LEU A 169 8.39 27.14 12.18
N PRO A 170 7.06 26.93 12.19
CA PRO A 170 6.08 27.97 12.44
C PRO A 170 6.18 28.50 13.87
N LYS A 171 5.72 29.73 14.10
CA LYS A 171 5.55 30.30 15.43
C LYS A 171 4.36 29.63 16.12
N ALA A 172 4.57 29.05 17.31
CA ALA A 172 3.51 28.42 18.09
C ALA A 172 3.84 28.53 19.60
N GLU A 173 2.82 28.40 20.48
CA GLU A 173 3.01 28.25 21.92
C GLU A 173 3.75 26.94 22.23
N ALA A 174 3.47 25.90 21.47
CA ALA A 174 4.13 24.59 21.51
C ALA A 174 4.12 23.91 20.15
N ILE A 175 5.19 23.16 19.84
CA ILE A 175 5.26 22.28 18.67
C ILE A 175 5.61 20.88 19.16
N VAL A 176 4.59 20.05 19.31
CA VAL A 176 4.72 18.66 19.75
C VAL A 176 4.90 17.77 18.52
N ASN A 177 6.14 17.36 18.27
CA ASN A 177 6.48 16.48 17.16
C ASN A 177 7.70 15.62 17.52
N PRO A 178 7.60 14.29 17.50
CA PRO A 178 8.69 13.39 17.86
C PRO A 178 9.94 13.47 16.96
N HIS A 179 9.82 14.02 15.74
CA HIS A 179 10.95 14.21 14.83
C HIS A 179 11.83 15.43 15.13
N ARG A 180 11.48 16.24 16.12
CA ARG A 180 12.31 17.38 16.52
C ARG A 180 13.69 16.92 17.00
N GLN A 181 14.72 17.72 16.71
CA GLN A 181 16.10 17.42 17.10
C GLN A 181 16.32 17.45 18.62
N ASP A 182 15.55 18.26 19.33
CA ASP A 182 15.56 18.39 20.79
C ASP A 182 14.58 17.46 21.50
N ASP A 183 13.89 16.60 20.78
CA ASP A 183 12.96 15.62 21.33
C ASP A 183 13.71 14.45 21.99
N SER A 184 13.32 14.10 23.21
CA SER A 184 13.93 13.05 24.03
C SER A 184 13.10 11.76 24.10
N SER A 185 11.95 11.73 23.44
CA SER A 185 11.11 10.52 23.41
C SER A 185 11.84 9.35 22.74
N PRO A 186 11.72 8.13 23.25
CA PRO A 186 12.44 6.98 22.73
C PRO A 186 11.87 6.45 21.40
N TYR A 187 10.64 6.83 21.04
CA TYR A 187 9.97 6.39 19.83
C TYR A 187 9.54 7.57 18.96
N LYS A 188 10.00 7.60 17.70
CA LYS A 188 9.85 8.73 16.78
C LYS A 188 8.74 8.56 15.75
N GLU A 189 8.32 7.33 15.50
CA GLU A 189 7.43 6.96 14.39
C GLU A 189 5.95 6.91 14.81
N LEU A 190 5.53 7.72 15.78
CA LEU A 190 4.11 7.83 16.14
C LEU A 190 3.31 8.39 14.95
N ALA A 191 2.10 7.89 14.73
CA ALA A 191 1.10 8.55 13.87
C ALA A 191 0.58 9.84 14.53
N GLY A 192 -0.09 10.69 13.78
CA GLY A 192 -0.71 11.91 14.31
C GLY A 192 -1.66 11.62 15.47
N CYS A 193 -2.50 10.58 15.35
CA CYS A 193 -3.37 10.12 16.43
C CYS A 193 -2.59 9.58 17.65
N GLY A 194 -1.41 9.01 17.45
CA GLY A 194 -0.53 8.61 18.52
C GLY A 194 0.01 9.81 19.28
N VAL A 195 0.37 10.90 18.59
CA VAL A 195 0.78 12.16 19.22
C VAL A 195 -0.38 12.81 19.96
N ALA A 196 -1.58 12.85 19.36
CA ALA A 196 -2.80 13.35 20.01
C ALA A 196 -3.16 12.53 21.25
N LEU A 197 -3.04 11.19 21.18
CA LEU A 197 -3.24 10.30 22.34
C LEU A 197 -2.26 10.61 23.47
N LYS A 198 -0.99 10.85 23.15
CA LYS A 198 0.05 11.26 24.13
C LYS A 198 -0.28 12.62 24.77
N LEU A 199 -0.82 13.57 23.99
CA LEU A 199 -1.26 14.85 24.53
C LEU A 199 -2.41 14.65 25.53
N ILE A 200 -3.39 13.83 25.22
CA ILE A 200 -4.50 13.51 26.15
C ILE A 200 -3.96 12.84 27.41
N MET A 201 -3.02 11.90 27.29
CA MET A 201 -2.36 11.28 28.46
C MET A 201 -1.63 12.29 29.34
N ALA A 202 -0.99 13.31 28.74
CA ALA A 202 -0.31 14.35 29.47
C ALA A 202 -1.28 15.30 30.21
N LEU A 203 -2.43 15.60 29.59
CA LEU A 203 -3.50 16.41 30.19
C LEU A 203 -4.15 15.69 31.38
N GLU A 204 -4.53 14.41 31.20
CA GLU A 204 -5.19 13.62 32.24
C GLU A 204 -4.22 13.11 33.31
N ARG A 205 -2.94 12.95 32.97
CA ARG A 205 -1.94 12.31 33.86
C ARG A 205 -2.32 10.88 34.22
N ASP A 206 -3.12 10.23 33.37
CA ASP A 206 -3.58 8.86 33.47
C ASP A 206 -3.43 8.14 32.13
N VAL A 207 -2.37 7.37 31.99
CA VAL A 207 -2.08 6.64 30.74
C VAL A 207 -3.07 5.49 30.51
N GLU A 208 -3.43 4.77 31.58
CA GLU A 208 -4.28 3.57 31.45
C GLU A 208 -5.72 3.95 31.14
N GLY A 209 -6.29 4.92 31.86
CA GLY A 209 -7.66 5.39 31.59
C GLY A 209 -7.81 5.98 30.18
N VAL A 210 -6.79 6.70 29.68
CA VAL A 210 -6.79 7.24 28.32
C VAL A 210 -6.70 6.11 27.28
N LEU A 211 -5.91 5.06 27.54
CA LEU A 211 -5.86 3.88 26.65
C LEU A 211 -7.20 3.14 26.62
N GLU A 212 -7.85 2.93 27.75
CA GLU A 212 -9.18 2.31 27.81
C GLU A 212 -10.22 3.09 26.99
N GLN A 213 -10.14 4.41 26.99
CA GLN A 213 -11.11 5.28 26.35
C GLN A 213 -10.87 5.52 24.86
N TYR A 214 -9.59 5.60 24.42
CA TYR A 214 -9.26 6.11 23.09
C TYR A 214 -8.35 5.18 22.24
N ALA A 215 -7.83 4.09 22.79
CA ALA A 215 -6.90 3.24 22.04
C ALA A 215 -7.56 2.61 20.79
N ASP A 216 -8.87 2.39 20.79
CA ASP A 216 -9.63 1.90 19.64
C ASP A 216 -9.56 2.87 18.44
N LEU A 217 -9.81 4.17 18.68
CA LEU A 217 -9.70 5.20 17.64
C LEU A 217 -8.23 5.44 17.23
N ALA A 218 -7.31 5.48 18.20
CA ALA A 218 -5.89 5.63 17.93
C ALA A 218 -5.33 4.46 17.09
N ALA A 219 -5.82 3.23 17.30
CA ALA A 219 -5.46 2.09 16.45
C ALA A 219 -5.94 2.25 15.01
N ILE A 220 -7.12 2.83 14.79
CA ILE A 220 -7.65 3.08 13.45
C ILE A 220 -6.79 4.11 12.71
N GLY A 221 -6.47 5.24 13.35
CA GLY A 221 -5.62 6.28 12.77
C GLY A 221 -4.23 5.74 12.47
N THR A 222 -3.57 5.08 13.44
CA THR A 222 -2.23 4.49 13.28
C THR A 222 -2.16 3.51 12.10
N ILE A 223 -3.18 2.65 11.93
CA ILE A 223 -3.24 1.73 10.79
C ILE A 223 -3.56 2.47 9.49
N GLY A 224 -4.40 3.50 9.57
CA GLY A 224 -4.86 4.31 8.43
C GLY A 224 -3.77 5.13 7.79
N ASP A 225 -2.84 5.65 8.59
CA ASP A 225 -1.69 6.44 8.14
C ASP A 225 -0.54 5.56 7.58
N VAL A 226 -0.58 4.25 7.85
CA VAL A 226 0.43 3.29 7.33
C VAL A 226 1.83 3.54 7.89
N VAL A 227 1.94 4.05 9.11
CA VAL A 227 3.22 4.17 9.82
C VAL A 227 3.75 2.81 10.28
N ALA A 228 5.05 2.76 10.61
CA ALA A 228 5.69 1.54 11.11
C ALA A 228 4.95 0.95 12.32
N LEU A 229 4.47 -0.30 12.20
CA LEU A 229 3.75 -0.99 13.28
C LEU A 229 4.72 -1.71 14.21
N THR A 230 5.64 -0.92 14.76
CA THR A 230 6.68 -1.32 15.71
C THR A 230 6.56 -0.49 16.98
N GLY A 231 7.38 -0.76 18.00
CA GLY A 231 7.44 0.05 19.21
C GLY A 231 6.07 0.43 19.78
N GLU A 232 5.87 1.72 20.05
CA GLU A 232 4.65 2.22 20.68
C GLU A 232 3.42 2.14 19.75
N ASN A 233 3.56 2.32 18.44
CA ASN A 233 2.47 2.12 17.49
C ASN A 233 1.89 0.70 17.58
N ARG A 234 2.77 -0.30 17.74
CA ARG A 234 2.33 -1.68 17.93
C ARG A 234 1.59 -1.87 19.25
N ILE A 235 2.02 -1.23 20.32
CA ILE A 235 1.38 -1.28 21.65
C ILE A 235 -0.02 -0.65 21.56
N ILE A 236 -0.12 0.56 20.98
CA ILE A 236 -1.38 1.28 20.77
C ILE A 236 -2.37 0.43 19.96
N VAL A 237 -1.93 -0.12 18.81
CA VAL A 237 -2.80 -0.94 17.96
C VAL A 237 -3.19 -2.24 18.64
N LYS A 238 -2.28 -2.89 19.38
CA LYS A 238 -2.59 -4.11 20.12
C LYS A 238 -3.63 -3.85 21.21
N ARG A 239 -3.49 -2.74 21.94
CA ARG A 239 -4.48 -2.30 22.94
C ARG A 239 -5.80 -1.95 22.28
N GLY A 240 -5.79 -1.14 21.22
CA GLY A 240 -7.01 -0.73 20.53
C GLY A 240 -7.81 -1.88 19.94
N LEU A 241 -7.16 -2.93 19.43
CA LEU A 241 -7.85 -4.14 18.98
C LEU A 241 -8.57 -4.88 20.13
N LEU A 242 -8.08 -4.77 21.36
CA LEU A 242 -8.77 -5.30 22.54
C LEU A 242 -9.94 -4.41 22.92
N GLU A 243 -9.73 -3.10 23.00
CA GLU A 243 -10.76 -2.14 23.38
C GLU A 243 -11.92 -2.10 22.39
N MET A 244 -11.68 -2.30 21.09
CA MET A 244 -12.74 -2.40 20.07
C MET A 244 -13.79 -3.48 20.37
N GLN A 245 -13.41 -4.55 21.06
CA GLN A 245 -14.33 -5.63 21.43
C GLN A 245 -15.39 -5.15 22.43
N TYR A 246 -15.05 -4.16 23.25
CA TYR A 246 -15.88 -3.65 24.33
C TYR A 246 -16.22 -2.16 24.14
N SER A 247 -15.86 -1.57 23.01
CA SER A 247 -16.03 -0.13 22.75
C SER A 247 -17.49 0.30 22.89
N GLU A 248 -17.73 1.32 23.70
CA GLU A 248 -19.04 1.96 23.86
C GLU A 248 -19.30 3.01 22.76
N ASN A 249 -18.31 3.28 21.89
CA ASN A 249 -18.47 4.22 20.79
C ASN A 249 -19.47 3.70 19.76
N GLN A 250 -20.68 4.28 19.76
CA GLN A 250 -21.79 3.88 18.89
C GLN A 250 -21.43 4.00 17.41
N GLY A 251 -20.64 5.03 17.03
CA GLY A 251 -20.20 5.26 15.67
C GLY A 251 -19.21 4.18 15.20
N LEU A 252 -18.27 3.80 16.05
CA LEU A 252 -17.31 2.73 15.74
C LEU A 252 -18.02 1.39 15.58
N GLN A 253 -18.93 1.04 16.47
CA GLN A 253 -19.71 -0.20 16.37
C GLN A 253 -20.56 -0.25 15.09
N ALA A 254 -21.21 0.86 14.73
CA ALA A 254 -21.96 0.96 13.48
C ALA A 254 -21.05 0.83 12.24
N LEU A 255 -19.84 1.40 12.28
CA LEU A 255 -18.87 1.30 11.19
C LEU A 255 -18.34 -0.13 11.00
N ILE A 256 -18.03 -0.83 12.10
CA ILE A 256 -17.61 -2.25 12.09
C ILE A 256 -18.72 -3.11 11.45
N ASN A 257 -19.97 -2.92 11.87
CA ASN A 257 -21.13 -3.63 11.34
C ASN A 257 -21.34 -3.33 9.84
N ALA A 258 -21.28 -2.06 9.42
CA ALA A 258 -21.41 -1.65 8.02
C ALA A 258 -20.27 -2.19 7.14
N ALA A 259 -19.10 -2.46 7.73
CA ALA A 259 -17.98 -3.10 7.06
C ALA A 259 -18.15 -4.62 6.93
N GLY A 260 -19.13 -5.22 7.60
CA GLY A 260 -19.34 -6.67 7.67
C GLY A 260 -18.22 -7.37 8.48
N LEU A 261 -17.66 -6.67 9.45
CA LEU A 261 -16.63 -7.18 10.36
C LEU A 261 -17.27 -7.55 11.70
N ASP A 262 -16.56 -8.36 12.45
CA ASP A 262 -16.94 -8.76 13.80
C ASP A 262 -15.93 -8.15 14.78
N ALA A 263 -16.42 -7.38 15.75
CA ALA A 263 -15.59 -6.70 16.73
C ALA A 263 -14.78 -7.66 17.61
N GLU A 264 -15.32 -8.86 17.93
CA GLU A 264 -14.63 -9.85 18.76
C GLU A 264 -13.40 -10.47 18.07
N SER A 265 -13.41 -10.48 16.74
CA SER A 265 -12.35 -11.08 15.91
C SER A 265 -11.65 -10.09 14.97
N ILE A 266 -11.81 -8.79 15.21
CA ILE A 266 -11.24 -7.75 14.36
C ILE A 266 -9.70 -7.81 14.37
N THR A 267 -9.12 -7.58 13.21
CA THR A 267 -7.66 -7.60 13.01
C THR A 267 -7.18 -6.27 12.41
N SER A 268 -5.89 -5.99 12.50
CA SER A 268 -5.29 -4.83 11.81
C SER A 268 -5.57 -4.82 10.31
N THR A 269 -5.61 -6.00 9.66
CA THR A 269 -6.01 -6.14 8.26
C THR A 269 -7.49 -5.77 8.06
N GLY A 270 -8.37 -6.16 8.97
CA GLY A 270 -9.79 -5.77 8.95
C GLY A 270 -9.96 -4.25 9.05
N ILE A 271 -9.21 -3.59 9.90
CA ILE A 271 -9.19 -2.13 10.02
C ILE A 271 -8.67 -1.51 8.72
N ALA A 272 -7.48 -1.90 8.24
CA ALA A 272 -6.84 -1.33 7.05
C ALA A 272 -7.69 -1.42 5.78
N PHE A 273 -8.41 -2.52 5.58
CA PHE A 273 -9.21 -2.77 4.37
C PHE A 273 -10.72 -2.64 4.56
N GLY A 274 -11.19 -2.62 5.80
CA GLY A 274 -12.60 -2.47 6.16
C GLY A 274 -12.96 -1.08 6.64
N LEU A 275 -12.33 -0.55 7.69
CA LEU A 275 -12.71 0.70 8.33
C LEU A 275 -12.05 1.92 7.67
N CYS A 276 -10.71 1.95 7.57
CA CYS A 276 -9.97 3.10 7.02
C CYS A 276 -10.43 3.53 5.62
N PRO A 277 -10.75 2.62 4.65
CA PRO A 277 -11.24 3.06 3.35
C PRO A 277 -12.61 3.74 3.37
N ARG A 278 -13.45 3.48 4.38
CA ARG A 278 -14.75 4.13 4.56
C ARG A 278 -14.59 5.53 5.13
N ILE A 279 -13.76 5.69 6.17
CA ILE A 279 -13.39 6.99 6.74
C ILE A 279 -12.76 7.87 5.66
N ASN A 280 -11.73 7.36 4.97
CA ASN A 280 -11.04 8.07 3.90
C ASN A 280 -11.93 8.42 2.69
N ALA A 281 -13.04 7.69 2.46
CA ALA A 281 -13.94 7.97 1.34
C ALA A 281 -14.69 9.30 1.52
N ALA A 282 -15.05 9.67 2.74
CA ALA A 282 -15.68 10.95 3.06
C ALA A 282 -14.81 12.12 2.57
N GLY A 283 -13.53 12.15 2.95
CA GLY A 283 -12.58 13.19 2.55
C GLY A 283 -12.21 13.19 1.06
N ARG A 284 -12.65 12.21 0.25
CA ARG A 284 -12.36 12.14 -1.18
C ARG A 284 -13.48 12.68 -2.07
N TYR A 285 -14.70 12.71 -1.56
CA TYR A 285 -15.90 13.00 -2.34
C TYR A 285 -16.71 14.17 -1.86
N ASP A 286 -16.83 14.33 -0.53
CA ASP A 286 -17.76 15.26 0.05
C ASP A 286 -17.07 16.03 1.17
N SER A 287 -17.36 15.70 2.39
CA SER A 287 -16.77 16.35 3.55
C SER A 287 -16.24 15.30 4.53
N PRO A 288 -14.98 15.42 4.96
CA PRO A 288 -14.43 14.54 5.99
C PRO A 288 -15.22 14.62 7.31
N LYS A 289 -16.05 15.66 7.47
CA LYS A 289 -16.95 15.84 8.63
C LYS A 289 -17.86 14.66 8.86
N ALA A 290 -18.36 13.99 7.79
CA ALA A 290 -19.24 12.84 7.92
C ALA A 290 -18.60 11.69 8.72
N ALA A 291 -17.29 11.49 8.57
CA ALA A 291 -16.57 10.47 9.32
C ALA A 291 -16.36 10.87 10.79
N ALA A 292 -16.03 12.14 11.07
CA ALA A 292 -15.93 12.64 12.43
C ALA A 292 -17.30 12.61 13.14
N GLU A 293 -18.36 13.08 12.48
CA GLU A 293 -19.74 13.04 12.99
C GLU A 293 -20.22 11.62 13.28
N LEU A 294 -19.81 10.62 12.49
CA LEU A 294 -20.07 9.22 12.79
C LEU A 294 -19.42 8.81 14.10
N LEU A 295 -18.11 9.04 14.24
CA LEU A 295 -17.34 8.61 15.42
C LEU A 295 -17.72 9.37 16.70
N MET A 296 -18.37 10.54 16.57
CA MET A 296 -18.93 11.34 17.67
C MET A 296 -20.45 11.12 17.87
N ALA A 297 -21.07 10.16 17.18
CA ALA A 297 -22.51 9.96 17.24
C ALA A 297 -22.97 9.53 18.64
N GLN A 298 -23.92 10.28 19.20
CA GLN A 298 -24.43 10.08 20.57
C GLN A 298 -25.47 8.95 20.68
N THR A 299 -26.03 8.48 19.57
CA THR A 299 -27.05 7.43 19.54
C THR A 299 -26.79 6.42 18.43
N GLY A 300 -27.13 5.14 18.68
CA GLY A 300 -27.00 4.08 17.68
C GLY A 300 -27.75 4.37 16.38
N GLN A 301 -28.91 5.02 16.45
CA GLN A 301 -29.70 5.35 15.25
C GLN A 301 -28.96 6.36 14.35
N ILE A 302 -28.38 7.42 14.94
CA ILE A 302 -27.57 8.38 14.18
C ILE A 302 -26.33 7.69 13.62
N ALA A 303 -25.67 6.86 14.42
CA ALA A 303 -24.50 6.09 14.03
C ALA A 303 -24.77 5.18 12.84
N GLU A 304 -25.87 4.43 12.84
CA GLU A 304 -26.24 3.54 11.72
C GLU A 304 -26.45 4.32 10.42
N ILE A 305 -27.16 5.47 10.48
CA ILE A 305 -27.39 6.32 9.30
C ILE A 305 -26.05 6.82 8.74
N LYS A 306 -25.17 7.34 9.62
CA LYS A 306 -23.85 7.85 9.21
C LYS A 306 -22.91 6.76 8.69
N ALA A 307 -22.90 5.58 9.30
CA ALA A 307 -22.12 4.44 8.84
C ALA A 307 -22.56 3.96 7.45
N GLN A 308 -23.87 3.97 7.20
CA GLN A 308 -24.40 3.64 5.86
C GLN A 308 -24.00 4.70 4.83
N GLU A 309 -24.03 5.98 5.17
CA GLU A 309 -23.53 7.08 4.32
C GLU A 309 -22.07 6.84 3.91
N LEU A 310 -21.18 6.56 4.86
CA LEU A 310 -19.78 6.26 4.56
C LEU A 310 -19.60 4.99 3.71
N ASN A 311 -20.44 3.98 3.93
CA ASN A 311 -20.41 2.76 3.13
C ASN A 311 -20.80 3.04 1.66
N GLU A 312 -21.77 3.90 1.41
CA GLU A 312 -22.19 4.34 0.07
C GLU A 312 -21.11 5.19 -0.60
N LEU A 313 -20.49 6.13 0.11
CA LEU A 313 -19.35 6.91 -0.38
C LEU A 313 -18.18 6.01 -0.78
N ASN A 314 -17.86 5.00 0.03
CA ASN A 314 -16.81 4.03 -0.29
C ASN A 314 -17.17 3.14 -1.50
N ALA A 315 -18.44 2.76 -1.66
CA ALA A 315 -18.90 2.03 -2.85
C ALA A 315 -18.76 2.89 -4.12
N LYS A 316 -19.16 4.16 -4.06
CA LYS A 316 -18.98 5.13 -5.15
C LYS A 316 -17.50 5.35 -5.48
N ARG A 317 -16.65 5.49 -4.48
CA ARG A 317 -15.20 5.58 -4.66
C ARG A 317 -14.65 4.37 -5.45
N LYS A 318 -15.03 3.14 -5.06
CA LYS A 318 -14.61 1.91 -5.74
C LYS A 318 -15.08 1.85 -7.19
N GLN A 319 -16.29 2.33 -7.46
CA GLN A 319 -16.83 2.40 -8.82
C GLN A 319 -15.98 3.32 -9.69
N ILE A 320 -15.74 4.56 -9.26
CA ILE A 320 -14.96 5.54 -10.03
C ILE A 320 -13.49 5.12 -10.15
N GLU A 321 -12.90 4.51 -9.09
CA GLU A 321 -11.57 3.89 -9.18
C GLU A 321 -11.52 2.87 -10.33
N SER A 322 -12.53 1.99 -10.42
CA SER A 322 -12.63 1.00 -11.49
C SER A 322 -12.81 1.63 -12.87
N GLU A 323 -13.64 2.65 -13.00
CA GLU A 323 -13.88 3.37 -14.26
C GLU A 323 -12.60 4.04 -14.75
N ILE A 324 -11.90 4.79 -13.88
CA ILE A 324 -10.62 5.44 -14.25
C ILE A 324 -9.56 4.40 -14.61
N LEU A 325 -9.48 3.28 -13.88
CA LEU A 325 -8.54 2.21 -14.17
C LEU A 325 -8.78 1.59 -15.56
N GLU A 326 -10.02 1.33 -15.93
CA GLU A 326 -10.35 0.79 -17.26
C GLU A 326 -10.08 1.83 -18.37
N MET A 327 -10.37 3.11 -18.16
CA MET A 327 -9.99 4.17 -19.10
C MET A 327 -8.48 4.28 -19.26
N ALA A 328 -7.71 4.20 -18.17
CA ALA A 328 -6.25 4.21 -18.19
C ALA A 328 -5.69 3.01 -18.99
N LYS A 329 -6.23 1.80 -18.78
CA LYS A 329 -5.87 0.62 -19.57
C LYS A 329 -6.20 0.79 -21.03
N ALA A 330 -7.35 1.35 -21.38
CA ALA A 330 -7.73 1.62 -22.76
C ALA A 330 -6.74 2.57 -23.45
N GLN A 331 -6.26 3.62 -22.77
CA GLN A 331 -5.19 4.50 -23.28
C GLN A 331 -3.89 3.72 -23.54
N LEU A 332 -3.48 2.85 -22.62
CA LEU A 332 -2.26 2.05 -22.79
C LEU A 332 -2.40 1.02 -23.93
N ILE A 333 -3.61 0.52 -24.20
CA ILE A 333 -3.90 -0.35 -25.36
C ILE A 333 -3.78 0.46 -26.65
N ALA A 334 -4.33 1.67 -26.68
CA ALA A 334 -4.32 2.55 -27.86
C ALA A 334 -2.92 3.08 -28.18
N ASP A 335 -2.05 3.28 -27.17
CA ASP A 335 -0.67 3.72 -27.35
C ASP A 335 0.36 2.69 -26.83
N PRO A 336 0.77 1.73 -27.67
CA PRO A 336 1.80 0.75 -27.31
C PRO A 336 3.16 1.39 -26.97
N LYS A 337 3.45 2.62 -27.41
CA LYS A 337 4.69 3.33 -27.05
C LYS A 337 4.65 3.76 -25.58
N ALA A 338 3.51 4.32 -25.15
CA ALA A 338 3.28 4.66 -23.75
C ALA A 338 3.39 3.43 -22.84
N PHE A 339 2.78 2.32 -23.21
CA PHE A 339 2.88 1.07 -22.44
C PHE A 339 4.31 0.51 -22.34
N ASN A 340 5.10 0.66 -23.40
CA ASN A 340 6.49 0.19 -23.42
C ASN A 340 7.47 1.17 -22.76
N SER A 341 7.06 2.37 -22.38
CA SER A 341 7.92 3.34 -21.70
C SER A 341 8.34 2.85 -20.32
N ARG A 342 9.42 3.44 -19.78
CA ARG A 342 9.96 3.09 -18.45
C ARG A 342 9.03 3.53 -17.32
N VAL A 343 8.34 4.65 -17.52
CA VAL A 343 7.31 5.19 -16.61
C VAL A 343 5.99 5.18 -17.35
N LEU A 344 4.95 4.60 -16.74
CA LEU A 344 3.60 4.64 -17.27
C LEU A 344 2.95 5.96 -16.88
N ILE A 345 2.52 6.74 -17.87
CA ILE A 345 1.85 8.01 -17.65
C ILE A 345 0.54 7.98 -18.43
N VAL A 346 -0.55 8.20 -17.72
CA VAL A 346 -1.90 8.30 -18.28
C VAL A 346 -2.57 9.57 -17.78
N CYS A 347 -3.39 10.20 -18.61
CA CYS A 347 -4.09 11.42 -18.26
C CYS A 347 -5.54 11.39 -18.77
N GLY A 348 -6.43 12.07 -18.06
CA GLY A 348 -7.84 12.15 -18.47
C GLY A 348 -8.56 13.36 -17.90
N GLU A 349 -9.49 13.90 -18.73
CA GLU A 349 -10.38 14.97 -18.34
C GLU A 349 -11.39 14.49 -17.30
N GLY A 350 -11.61 15.28 -16.26
CA GLY A 350 -12.57 14.99 -15.19
C GLY A 350 -12.20 13.81 -14.28
N TRP A 351 -10.97 13.32 -14.35
CA TRP A 351 -10.52 12.28 -13.41
C TRP A 351 -10.35 12.86 -12.01
N ASN A 352 -11.12 12.35 -11.08
CA ASN A 352 -11.17 12.85 -9.70
C ASN A 352 -9.80 12.82 -9.02
N HIS A 353 -9.31 13.99 -8.58
CA HIS A 353 -8.00 14.15 -7.96
C HIS A 353 -7.82 13.36 -6.65
N GLY A 354 -8.91 13.10 -5.93
CA GLY A 354 -8.89 12.27 -4.71
C GLY A 354 -8.72 10.77 -4.99
N ILE A 355 -8.88 10.31 -6.26
CA ILE A 355 -8.88 8.89 -6.63
C ILE A 355 -7.68 8.51 -7.49
N ILE A 356 -7.12 9.44 -8.30
CA ILE A 356 -6.00 9.14 -9.21
C ILE A 356 -4.80 8.50 -8.50
N GLY A 357 -4.55 8.81 -7.22
CA GLY A 357 -3.48 8.20 -6.44
C GLY A 357 -3.70 6.72 -6.15
N ILE A 358 -4.96 6.30 -5.99
CA ILE A 358 -5.32 4.88 -5.83
C ILE A 358 -5.13 4.15 -7.17
N VAL A 359 -5.57 4.76 -8.26
CA VAL A 359 -5.39 4.20 -9.62
C VAL A 359 -3.91 4.08 -9.96
N SER A 360 -3.07 5.07 -9.61
CA SER A 360 -1.61 5.00 -9.80
C SER A 360 -1.00 3.80 -9.05
N ALA A 361 -1.42 3.54 -7.81
CA ALA A 361 -1.00 2.38 -7.05
C ALA A 361 -1.45 1.06 -7.71
N ARG A 362 -2.68 1.00 -8.23
CA ARG A 362 -3.18 -0.18 -8.95
C ARG A 362 -2.42 -0.46 -10.24
N LEU A 363 -2.10 0.58 -11.01
CA LEU A 363 -1.29 0.44 -12.23
C LEU A 363 0.12 -0.06 -11.90
N LEU A 364 0.73 0.45 -10.82
CA LEU A 364 2.03 -0.03 -10.34
C LEU A 364 1.98 -1.51 -9.94
N GLU A 365 0.95 -1.95 -9.21
CA GLU A 365 0.76 -3.36 -8.85
C GLU A 365 0.61 -4.26 -10.08
N LEU A 366 -0.13 -3.79 -11.10
CA LEU A 366 -0.38 -4.57 -12.32
C LEU A 366 0.83 -4.66 -13.24
N TYR A 367 1.59 -3.57 -13.40
CA TYR A 367 2.62 -3.49 -14.43
C TYR A 367 4.05 -3.45 -13.89
N GLU A 368 4.23 -3.33 -12.57
CA GLU A 368 5.52 -3.33 -11.89
C GLU A 368 6.48 -2.24 -12.42
N LYS A 369 5.92 -1.08 -12.78
CA LYS A 369 6.62 0.11 -13.27
C LYS A 369 6.19 1.33 -12.48
N PRO A 370 7.02 2.38 -12.39
CA PRO A 370 6.56 3.68 -11.91
C PRO A 370 5.36 4.14 -12.72
N CYS A 371 4.31 4.61 -12.03
CA CYS A 371 3.04 4.99 -12.63
C CYS A 371 2.64 6.40 -12.18
N ILE A 372 2.20 7.21 -13.14
CA ILE A 372 1.68 8.55 -12.93
C ILE A 372 0.30 8.62 -13.58
N VAL A 373 -0.66 9.10 -12.80
CA VAL A 373 -2.03 9.35 -13.26
C VAL A 373 -2.32 10.84 -13.10
N ILE A 374 -2.72 11.50 -14.18
CA ILE A 374 -2.98 12.93 -14.23
C ILE A 374 -4.47 13.14 -14.47
N GLY A 375 -5.14 13.84 -13.57
CA GLY A 375 -6.49 14.36 -13.75
C GLY A 375 -6.44 15.80 -14.24
N ILE A 376 -7.23 16.13 -15.26
CA ILE A 376 -7.31 17.47 -15.85
C ILE A 376 -8.70 18.04 -15.54
N GLU A 377 -8.73 19.24 -14.98
CA GLU A 377 -9.97 19.96 -14.67
C GLU A 377 -9.82 21.44 -15.06
N GLY A 378 -10.59 21.87 -16.07
CA GLY A 378 -10.43 23.20 -16.64
C GLY A 378 -9.03 23.43 -17.22
N ASP A 379 -8.33 24.46 -16.75
CA ASP A 379 -6.97 24.81 -17.17
C ASP A 379 -5.88 24.25 -16.24
N GLU A 380 -6.25 23.54 -15.19
CA GLU A 380 -5.33 22.93 -14.22
C GLU A 380 -5.27 21.40 -14.40
N ALA A 381 -4.10 20.84 -14.18
CA ALA A 381 -3.88 19.41 -14.11
C ALA A 381 -3.19 19.06 -12.80
N ARG A 382 -3.63 17.96 -12.17
CA ARG A 382 -3.01 17.40 -10.95
C ARG A 382 -2.61 15.96 -11.18
N GLY A 383 -1.39 15.64 -10.80
CA GLY A 383 -0.85 14.29 -10.92
C GLY A 383 -0.61 13.61 -9.59
N SER A 384 -0.83 12.31 -9.57
CA SER A 384 -0.42 11.45 -8.47
C SER A 384 0.43 10.30 -9.00
N ALA A 385 1.57 10.11 -8.37
CA ALA A 385 2.60 9.16 -8.80
C ALA A 385 2.87 8.11 -7.73
N ARG A 386 3.15 6.87 -8.19
CA ARG A 386 3.62 5.77 -7.36
C ARG A 386 4.81 5.10 -8.03
N SER A 387 5.81 4.66 -7.25
CA SER A 387 7.07 4.13 -7.77
C SER A 387 7.50 2.84 -7.10
N ILE A 388 8.43 2.18 -7.79
CA ILE A 388 9.16 1.00 -7.32
C ILE A 388 10.45 1.43 -6.63
N GLU A 389 11.00 0.56 -5.82
CA GLU A 389 12.31 0.76 -5.21
C GLU A 389 13.39 0.98 -6.28
N GLY A 390 14.28 1.94 -6.04
CA GLY A 390 15.34 2.30 -6.97
C GLY A 390 14.96 3.34 -8.02
N PHE A 391 13.70 3.82 -8.07
CA PHE A 391 13.29 4.96 -8.90
C PHE A 391 12.66 6.05 -8.02
N SER A 392 13.38 7.12 -7.76
CA SER A 392 12.91 8.25 -6.94
C SER A 392 11.96 9.16 -7.73
N LEU A 393 10.70 9.25 -7.29
CA LEU A 393 9.73 10.19 -7.86
C LEU A 393 10.10 11.62 -7.55
N TYR A 394 10.55 11.91 -6.33
CA TYR A 394 10.94 13.27 -5.96
C TYR A 394 12.02 13.81 -6.92
N THR A 395 13.10 13.05 -7.13
CA THR A 395 14.18 13.45 -8.04
C THR A 395 13.69 13.55 -9.49
N ALA A 396 12.77 12.68 -9.92
CA ALA A 396 12.22 12.71 -11.26
C ALA A 396 11.31 13.93 -11.49
N LEU A 397 10.51 14.32 -10.50
CA LEU A 397 9.67 15.53 -10.55
C LEU A 397 10.51 16.81 -10.46
N ASP A 398 11.54 16.83 -9.61
CA ASP A 398 12.48 17.93 -9.50
C ASP A 398 13.16 18.22 -10.84
N ALA A 399 13.58 17.18 -11.57
CA ALA A 399 14.12 17.31 -12.93
C ALA A 399 13.12 17.85 -13.98
N CYS A 400 11.83 17.90 -13.65
CA CYS A 400 10.75 18.42 -14.49
C CYS A 400 10.09 19.67 -13.87
N SER A 401 10.70 20.26 -12.84
CA SER A 401 10.13 21.35 -12.03
C SER A 401 9.71 22.58 -12.83
N GLU A 402 10.35 22.86 -13.96
CA GLU A 402 10.00 23.99 -14.87
C GLU A 402 8.59 23.90 -15.45
N HIS A 403 7.97 22.72 -15.49
CA HIS A 403 6.59 22.52 -15.94
C HIS A 403 5.57 22.52 -14.81
N LEU A 404 6.05 22.44 -13.55
CA LEU A 404 5.20 22.25 -12.37
C LEU A 404 4.94 23.57 -11.66
N THR A 405 3.72 23.79 -11.21
CA THR A 405 3.37 24.90 -10.31
C THR A 405 3.65 24.54 -8.84
N ARG A 406 3.47 23.24 -8.51
CA ARG A 406 3.74 22.70 -7.18
C ARG A 406 4.03 21.21 -7.30
N PHE A 407 4.96 20.71 -6.50
CA PHE A 407 5.17 19.28 -6.32
C PHE A 407 5.68 18.96 -4.92
N GLY A 408 5.47 17.71 -4.49
CA GLY A 408 5.94 17.23 -3.19
C GLY A 408 5.74 15.72 -3.06
N GLY A 409 6.37 15.16 -2.04
CA GLY A 409 6.29 13.74 -1.75
C GLY A 409 7.68 13.13 -1.47
N HIS A 410 7.74 11.81 -1.55
CA HIS A 410 8.90 11.00 -1.22
C HIS A 410 9.35 10.15 -2.42
N THR A 411 10.32 9.28 -2.16
CA THR A 411 10.87 8.38 -3.21
C THR A 411 9.80 7.53 -3.89
N LYS A 412 8.83 6.98 -3.16
CA LYS A 412 7.85 6.00 -3.66
C LYS A 412 6.46 6.58 -3.98
N ALA A 413 6.14 7.76 -3.46
CA ALA A 413 4.85 8.42 -3.68
C ALA A 413 5.04 9.92 -3.78
N ALA A 414 4.39 10.55 -4.76
CA ALA A 414 4.45 12.00 -4.94
C ALA A 414 3.17 12.53 -5.60
N GLY A 415 2.91 13.82 -5.35
CA GLY A 415 1.85 14.58 -5.99
C GLY A 415 2.40 15.85 -6.62
N PHE A 416 1.73 16.37 -7.64
CA PHE A 416 2.12 17.60 -8.31
C PHE A 416 0.93 18.27 -9.00
N SER A 417 1.08 19.57 -9.28
CA SER A 417 0.14 20.35 -10.09
C SER A 417 0.89 21.06 -11.21
N LEU A 418 0.21 21.25 -12.34
CA LEU A 418 0.74 21.95 -13.50
C LEU A 418 -0.40 22.53 -14.36
N PRO A 419 -0.11 23.56 -15.19
CA PRO A 419 -1.07 24.02 -16.18
C PRO A 419 -1.36 22.93 -17.22
N LYS A 420 -2.59 22.86 -17.71
CA LYS A 420 -3.01 21.86 -18.72
C LYS A 420 -2.15 21.89 -19.98
N ASP A 421 -1.77 23.07 -20.45
CA ASP A 421 -0.94 23.27 -21.64
C ASP A 421 0.51 22.77 -21.49
N LYS A 422 0.95 22.48 -20.26
CA LYS A 422 2.27 21.93 -19.93
C LYS A 422 2.30 20.41 -19.76
N VAL A 423 1.16 19.74 -19.84
CA VAL A 423 1.07 18.28 -19.61
C VAL A 423 1.93 17.50 -20.61
N ASP A 424 1.85 17.82 -21.90
CA ASP A 424 2.61 17.10 -22.92
C ASP A 424 4.12 17.33 -22.80
N ASP A 425 4.55 18.55 -22.50
CA ASP A 425 5.96 18.92 -22.28
C ASP A 425 6.51 18.17 -21.06
N PHE A 426 5.76 18.16 -19.96
CA PHE A 426 6.09 17.40 -18.75
C PHE A 426 6.26 15.90 -19.03
N ILE A 427 5.30 15.29 -19.75
CA ILE A 427 5.36 13.86 -20.11
C ILE A 427 6.60 13.57 -20.96
N ALA A 428 6.91 14.43 -21.93
CA ALA A 428 8.07 14.27 -22.80
C ALA A 428 9.39 14.34 -22.00
N GLN A 429 9.53 15.33 -21.12
CA GLN A 429 10.73 15.53 -20.31
C GLN A 429 10.92 14.39 -19.30
N LEU A 430 9.85 13.96 -18.61
CA LEU A 430 9.92 12.87 -17.64
C LEU A 430 10.31 11.54 -18.30
N ARG A 431 9.79 11.26 -19.50
CA ARG A 431 10.19 10.08 -20.29
C ARG A 431 11.68 10.18 -20.69
N SER A 432 12.14 11.34 -21.13
CA SER A 432 13.53 11.58 -21.48
C SER A 432 14.46 11.38 -20.27
N TYR A 433 14.09 11.93 -19.11
CA TYR A 433 14.80 11.71 -17.85
C TYR A 433 14.91 10.21 -17.52
N ALA A 434 13.80 9.48 -17.58
CA ALA A 434 13.80 8.04 -17.28
C ALA A 434 14.64 7.25 -18.29
N ASP A 435 14.62 7.62 -19.57
CA ASP A 435 15.41 6.99 -20.62
C ASP A 435 16.90 7.22 -20.44
N GLU A 436 17.31 8.40 -20.01
CA GLU A 436 18.71 8.76 -19.76
C GLU A 436 19.26 8.12 -18.49
N LYS A 437 18.53 8.27 -17.37
CA LYS A 437 19.02 7.85 -16.04
C LYS A 437 18.89 6.35 -15.77
N PHE A 438 17.95 5.68 -16.43
CA PHE A 438 17.63 4.26 -16.18
C PHE A 438 17.76 3.41 -17.46
N PRO A 439 18.98 3.13 -17.95
CA PRO A 439 19.17 2.21 -19.10
C PRO A 439 18.55 0.82 -18.88
N SER A 440 18.42 0.41 -17.60
CA SER A 440 17.67 -0.75 -17.15
C SER A 440 16.86 -0.36 -15.92
N MET A 441 15.55 -0.58 -15.96
CA MET A 441 14.69 -0.29 -14.82
C MET A 441 14.95 -1.28 -13.68
N PRO A 442 14.85 -0.83 -12.42
CA PRO A 442 14.81 -1.72 -11.27
C PRO A 442 13.67 -2.75 -11.41
N VAL A 443 13.88 -3.93 -10.84
CA VAL A 443 12.88 -5.00 -10.82
C VAL A 443 12.26 -5.07 -9.44
N MET A 444 10.94 -5.09 -9.36
CA MET A 444 10.24 -5.29 -8.08
C MET A 444 10.58 -6.66 -7.51
N THR A 445 10.90 -6.68 -6.23
CA THR A 445 11.21 -7.90 -5.49
C THR A 445 10.08 -8.27 -4.53
N THR A 446 9.99 -9.54 -4.19
CA THR A 446 9.21 -10.04 -3.06
C THR A 446 10.13 -10.94 -2.25
N GLU A 447 10.35 -10.59 -1.00
CA GLU A 447 11.20 -11.36 -0.09
C GLU A 447 10.33 -12.28 0.77
N ALA A 448 10.60 -13.59 0.71
CA ALA A 448 10.07 -14.55 1.65
C ALA A 448 10.91 -14.52 2.93
N ASP A 449 10.26 -14.65 4.07
CA ASP A 449 10.95 -14.68 5.37
C ASP A 449 11.72 -15.98 5.57
N ILE A 450 11.16 -17.13 5.12
CA ILE A 450 11.74 -18.45 5.34
C ILE A 450 11.23 -19.50 4.35
N GLU A 451 12.03 -20.55 4.10
CA GLU A 451 11.58 -21.81 3.52
C GLU A 451 11.25 -22.78 4.68
N PRO A 452 9.96 -23.14 4.89
CA PRO A 452 9.59 -23.88 6.09
C PRO A 452 9.99 -25.36 6.02
N GLU A 453 10.35 -25.94 7.16
CA GLU A 453 10.43 -27.38 7.33
C GLU A 453 9.05 -27.97 7.68
N LEU A 454 8.88 -29.29 7.62
CA LEU A 454 7.58 -29.90 7.94
C LEU A 454 7.15 -29.66 9.39
N SER A 455 8.11 -29.64 10.32
CA SER A 455 7.86 -29.29 11.73
C SER A 455 7.34 -27.87 11.93
N ASP A 456 7.71 -26.95 11.03
CA ASP A 456 7.23 -25.57 11.07
C ASP A 456 5.76 -25.46 10.64
N LEU A 457 5.26 -26.45 9.92
CA LEU A 457 3.90 -26.54 9.40
C LEU A 457 2.94 -27.31 10.31
N GLU A 458 3.38 -27.71 11.50
CA GLU A 458 2.52 -28.28 12.53
C GLU A 458 1.58 -27.20 13.10
N ILE A 459 0.37 -27.60 13.50
CA ILE A 459 -0.65 -26.69 14.05
C ILE A 459 -0.06 -25.87 15.20
N SER A 460 0.65 -26.52 16.13
CA SER A 460 1.28 -25.86 17.27
C SER A 460 2.30 -24.79 16.88
N SER A 461 3.08 -25.01 15.81
CA SER A 461 4.04 -24.03 15.29
C SER A 461 3.35 -22.83 14.67
N ILE A 462 2.29 -23.06 13.87
CA ILE A 462 1.53 -21.99 13.23
C ILE A 462 0.71 -21.18 14.25
N GLU A 463 0.15 -21.80 15.29
CA GLU A 463 -0.53 -21.08 16.37
C GLU A 463 0.37 -20.05 17.05
N ASN A 464 1.66 -20.33 17.17
CA ASN A 464 2.61 -19.38 17.75
C ASN A 464 2.83 -18.12 16.88
N LEU A 465 2.48 -18.13 15.60
CA LEU A 465 2.57 -16.93 14.74
C LEU A 465 1.63 -15.81 15.19
N ARG A 466 0.58 -16.12 15.97
CA ARG A 466 -0.28 -15.10 16.58
C ARG A 466 0.49 -14.08 17.43
N HIS A 467 1.62 -14.47 18.01
CA HIS A 467 2.47 -13.58 18.81
C HIS A 467 3.13 -12.47 17.96
N LEU A 468 3.20 -12.64 16.64
CA LEU A 468 3.71 -11.62 15.72
C LEU A 468 2.66 -10.57 15.36
N GLN A 469 1.37 -10.82 15.62
CA GLN A 469 0.29 -9.87 15.41
C GLN A 469 0.35 -8.70 16.43
N PRO A 470 -0.23 -7.52 16.08
CA PRO A 470 -0.90 -7.16 14.81
C PRO A 470 0.10 -6.96 13.68
N TYR A 471 -0.32 -7.32 12.45
CA TYR A 471 0.49 -7.10 11.23
C TYR A 471 0.19 -5.73 10.62
N GLY A 472 1.21 -5.11 10.02
CA GLY A 472 1.14 -3.81 9.35
C GLY A 472 2.48 -3.46 8.70
N GLU A 473 2.70 -2.16 8.43
CA GLU A 473 3.97 -1.68 7.88
C GLU A 473 5.13 -2.03 8.81
N GLU A 474 6.28 -2.44 8.26
CA GLU A 474 7.46 -2.96 8.97
C GLU A 474 7.24 -4.18 9.89
N ASN A 475 6.00 -4.58 10.11
CA ASN A 475 5.64 -5.84 10.78
C ASN A 475 4.73 -6.70 9.92
N ASN A 476 5.19 -7.03 8.73
CA ASN A 476 4.41 -7.81 7.75
C ASN A 476 4.07 -9.22 8.25
N ALA A 477 2.91 -9.74 7.80
CA ALA A 477 2.58 -11.14 8.01
C ALA A 477 3.67 -12.05 7.38
N PRO A 478 4.11 -13.12 8.07
CA PRO A 478 5.17 -13.99 7.58
C PRO A 478 4.86 -14.53 6.19
N LEU A 479 5.84 -14.45 5.29
CA LEU A 479 5.76 -14.94 3.93
C LEU A 479 6.69 -16.15 3.77
N PHE A 480 6.11 -17.28 3.43
CA PHE A 480 6.81 -18.56 3.29
C PHE A 480 7.06 -18.88 1.82
N LEU A 481 8.23 -19.42 1.50
CA LEU A 481 8.51 -20.00 0.18
C LEU A 481 8.51 -21.53 0.27
N MET A 482 7.50 -22.17 -0.31
CA MET A 482 7.42 -23.63 -0.39
C MET A 482 7.89 -24.06 -1.78
N ARG A 483 9.08 -24.66 -1.87
CA ARG A 483 9.68 -25.09 -3.14
C ARG A 483 9.32 -26.52 -3.50
N ASN A 484 9.30 -26.79 -4.82
CA ASN A 484 9.09 -28.13 -5.38
C ASN A 484 7.80 -28.82 -4.91
N CYS A 485 6.73 -28.03 -4.73
CA CYS A 485 5.41 -28.59 -4.45
C CYS A 485 4.90 -29.33 -5.68
N THR A 486 4.55 -30.62 -5.55
CA THR A 486 3.96 -31.42 -6.66
C THR A 486 2.45 -31.32 -6.61
N ILE A 487 1.83 -30.75 -7.62
CA ILE A 487 0.37 -30.62 -7.70
C ILE A 487 -0.27 -32.01 -7.84
N ILE A 488 -1.23 -32.32 -6.97
CA ILE A 488 -2.00 -33.55 -6.98
C ILE A 488 -3.34 -33.35 -7.68
N SER A 489 -4.04 -32.27 -7.32
CA SER A 489 -5.36 -31.94 -7.87
C SER A 489 -5.63 -30.44 -7.75
N SER A 490 -6.49 -29.92 -8.62
CA SER A 490 -7.01 -28.56 -8.55
C SER A 490 -8.52 -28.54 -8.76
N ARG A 491 -9.20 -27.54 -8.19
CA ARG A 491 -10.64 -27.35 -8.31
C ARG A 491 -11.03 -25.87 -8.25
N PRO A 492 -12.13 -25.48 -8.92
CA PRO A 492 -12.67 -24.14 -8.80
C PRO A 492 -13.26 -23.88 -7.41
N LEU A 493 -13.21 -22.61 -6.97
CA LEU A 493 -13.91 -22.06 -5.81
C LEU A 493 -14.75 -20.86 -6.24
N LYS A 494 -15.93 -20.68 -5.61
CA LYS A 494 -16.87 -19.59 -5.90
C LYS A 494 -17.11 -19.42 -7.41
N ASP A 495 -17.68 -20.45 -8.03
CA ASP A 495 -18.00 -20.50 -9.47
C ASP A 495 -16.80 -20.20 -10.39
N GLY A 496 -15.61 -20.62 -9.98
CA GLY A 496 -14.38 -20.47 -10.76
C GLY A 496 -13.65 -19.14 -10.57
N LYS A 497 -14.18 -18.23 -9.76
CA LYS A 497 -13.54 -16.93 -9.46
C LYS A 497 -12.17 -17.10 -8.78
N TYR A 498 -11.99 -18.18 -8.02
CA TYR A 498 -10.77 -18.54 -7.31
C TYR A 498 -10.39 -19.99 -7.55
N THR A 499 -9.17 -20.34 -7.21
CA THR A 499 -8.64 -21.70 -7.35
C THR A 499 -8.24 -22.28 -6.00
N SER A 500 -8.57 -23.55 -5.77
CA SER A 500 -7.96 -24.35 -4.71
C SER A 500 -7.24 -25.54 -5.33
N PHE A 501 -6.06 -25.86 -4.83
CA PHE A 501 -5.34 -27.06 -5.22
C PHE A 501 -4.75 -27.79 -4.02
N THR A 502 -4.52 -29.08 -4.19
CA THR A 502 -3.77 -29.89 -3.25
C THR A 502 -2.40 -30.19 -3.87
N ALA A 503 -1.35 -29.99 -3.11
CA ALA A 503 0.00 -30.33 -3.53
C ALA A 503 0.77 -31.00 -2.41
N GLU A 504 1.72 -31.87 -2.79
CA GLU A 504 2.68 -32.50 -1.90
C GLU A 504 3.90 -31.58 -1.73
N TYR A 505 4.26 -31.30 -0.49
CA TYR A 505 5.46 -30.59 -0.09
C TYR A 505 6.25 -31.45 0.89
N LYS A 506 7.50 -31.78 0.58
CA LYS A 506 8.39 -32.61 1.44
C LYS A 506 7.73 -33.91 1.91
N GLY A 507 6.89 -34.56 1.07
CA GLY A 507 6.19 -35.81 1.40
C GLY A 507 4.87 -35.67 2.14
N SER A 508 4.43 -34.47 2.48
CA SER A 508 3.13 -34.20 3.12
C SER A 508 2.22 -33.40 2.21
N GLN A 509 0.90 -33.65 2.29
CA GLN A 509 -0.09 -32.99 1.46
C GLN A 509 -0.69 -31.78 2.16
N PHE A 510 -0.75 -30.65 1.44
CA PHE A 510 -1.36 -29.40 1.91
C PHE A 510 -2.41 -28.91 0.94
N LYS A 511 -3.39 -28.21 1.48
CA LYS A 511 -4.41 -27.51 0.70
C LYS A 511 -4.00 -26.04 0.52
N PHE A 512 -3.93 -25.64 -0.74
CA PHE A 512 -3.58 -24.28 -1.16
C PHE A 512 -4.83 -23.53 -1.63
N LEU A 513 -4.95 -22.28 -1.22
CA LEU A 513 -6.03 -21.37 -1.61
C LEU A 513 -5.45 -20.21 -2.40
N CYS A 514 -5.83 -20.09 -3.66
CA CYS A 514 -5.36 -19.05 -4.57
C CYS A 514 -6.52 -18.08 -4.89
N PHE A 515 -6.60 -16.97 -4.17
CA PHE A 515 -7.63 -15.94 -4.34
C PHE A 515 -7.31 -14.94 -5.44
N GLY A 516 -6.05 -14.87 -5.90
CA GLY A 516 -5.61 -13.95 -6.95
C GLY A 516 -5.79 -14.46 -8.37
N THR A 517 -6.18 -15.74 -8.57
CA THR A 517 -6.21 -16.39 -9.88
C THR A 517 -7.49 -17.20 -10.05
N SER A 518 -8.26 -16.90 -11.10
CA SER A 518 -9.43 -17.70 -11.49
C SER A 518 -9.00 -19.07 -12.03
N PHE A 519 -9.91 -20.03 -11.94
CA PHE A 519 -9.58 -21.42 -12.29
C PHE A 519 -9.21 -21.60 -13.77
N ASP A 520 -9.82 -20.86 -14.67
CA ASP A 520 -9.51 -20.83 -16.10
C ASP A 520 -8.11 -20.29 -16.42
N LYS A 521 -7.57 -19.42 -15.55
CA LYS A 521 -6.24 -18.82 -15.70
C LYS A 521 -5.14 -19.53 -14.89
N PHE A 522 -5.49 -20.53 -14.08
CA PHE A 522 -4.54 -21.18 -13.15
C PHE A 522 -3.34 -21.82 -13.87
N GLY A 523 -3.55 -22.53 -14.98
CA GLY A 523 -2.49 -22.98 -15.88
C GLY A 523 -1.51 -24.03 -15.35
N TYR A 524 -1.78 -24.65 -14.20
CA TYR A 524 -0.98 -25.72 -13.59
C TYR A 524 -1.84 -26.98 -13.45
N TYR A 525 -1.21 -28.15 -13.68
CA TYR A 525 -1.90 -29.44 -13.78
C TYR A 525 -1.32 -30.46 -12.80
N PRO A 526 -2.06 -31.54 -12.48
CA PRO A 526 -1.52 -32.65 -11.69
C PRO A 526 -0.19 -33.17 -12.25
N GLY A 527 0.81 -33.32 -11.37
CA GLY A 527 2.17 -33.70 -11.70
C GLY A 527 3.12 -32.53 -11.94
N ASP A 528 2.64 -31.31 -12.13
CA ASP A 528 3.50 -30.12 -12.23
C ASP A 528 4.18 -29.84 -10.89
N LYS A 529 5.46 -29.44 -10.96
CA LYS A 529 6.22 -28.95 -9.80
C LYS A 529 6.20 -27.44 -9.77
N VAL A 530 5.76 -26.89 -8.66
CA VAL A 530 5.63 -25.44 -8.45
C VAL A 530 6.31 -24.98 -7.17
N ASP A 531 6.85 -23.77 -7.22
CA ASP A 531 7.24 -23.02 -6.05
C ASP A 531 6.11 -22.05 -5.67
N VAL A 532 5.81 -21.94 -4.40
CA VAL A 532 4.68 -21.15 -3.91
C VAL A 532 5.13 -20.17 -2.84
N LEU A 533 4.90 -18.88 -3.07
CA LEU A 533 4.91 -17.87 -2.01
C LEU A 533 3.55 -17.85 -1.33
N SER A 534 3.54 -17.97 -0.01
CA SER A 534 2.30 -18.14 0.73
C SER A 534 2.35 -17.56 2.14
N HIS A 535 1.18 -17.17 2.63
CA HIS A 535 0.92 -17.06 4.06
C HIS A 535 0.33 -18.38 4.55
N ILE A 536 0.62 -18.75 5.78
CA ILE A 536 0.16 -20.00 6.37
C ILE A 536 -0.70 -19.66 7.57
N GLU A 537 -1.90 -20.23 7.61
CA GLU A 537 -2.93 -19.92 8.58
C GLU A 537 -3.55 -21.23 9.11
N ILE A 538 -4.17 -21.18 10.28
CA ILE A 538 -5.01 -22.25 10.77
C ILE A 538 -6.43 -22.02 10.29
N ASN A 539 -6.98 -23.00 9.62
CA ASN A 539 -8.39 -23.05 9.29
C ASN A 539 -9.10 -23.95 10.31
N GLU A 540 -10.11 -23.41 10.97
CA GLU A 540 -10.96 -24.15 11.89
C GLU A 540 -12.34 -24.34 11.25
N TYR A 541 -12.76 -25.60 11.13
CA TYR A 541 -14.04 -25.97 10.57
C TYR A 541 -14.61 -27.21 11.28
N ASN A 542 -15.81 -27.11 11.85
CA ASN A 542 -16.45 -28.14 12.66
C ASN A 542 -15.50 -28.66 13.77
N ASP A 543 -14.93 -27.76 14.56
CA ASP A 543 -14.00 -28.01 15.67
C ASP A 543 -12.72 -28.78 15.28
N LYS A 544 -12.44 -28.84 13.98
CA LYS A 544 -11.19 -29.43 13.45
C LYS A 544 -10.27 -28.34 12.90
N LYS A 545 -9.09 -28.26 13.49
CA LYS A 545 -8.02 -27.40 13.02
C LYS A 545 -7.23 -28.07 11.92
N SER A 546 -6.89 -27.32 10.89
CA SER A 546 -6.02 -27.75 9.80
C SER A 546 -5.18 -26.60 9.28
N VAL A 547 -3.98 -26.91 8.80
CA VAL A 547 -3.12 -25.91 8.15
C VAL A 547 -3.67 -25.58 6.78
N SER A 548 -3.86 -24.29 6.50
CA SER A 548 -4.29 -23.74 5.22
C SER A 548 -3.19 -22.85 4.66
N VAL A 549 -2.84 -23.06 3.39
CA VAL A 549 -1.80 -22.32 2.69
C VAL A 549 -2.46 -21.31 1.76
N ARG A 550 -2.39 -20.04 2.07
CA ARG A 550 -2.92 -18.94 1.26
C ARG A 550 -1.87 -18.46 0.28
N VAL A 551 -2.07 -18.77 -0.99
CA VAL A 551 -1.12 -18.44 -2.06
C VAL A 551 -1.10 -16.93 -2.30
N LYS A 552 0.09 -16.35 -2.28
CA LYS A 552 0.36 -14.97 -2.70
C LYS A 552 0.84 -14.93 -4.16
N ASP A 553 1.73 -15.86 -4.51
CA ASP A 553 2.22 -16.01 -5.87
C ASP A 553 2.66 -17.47 -6.11
N ILE A 554 2.64 -17.91 -7.37
CA ILE A 554 2.95 -19.29 -7.76
C ILE A 554 3.70 -19.30 -9.08
N ARG A 555 4.72 -20.16 -9.21
CA ARG A 555 5.44 -20.37 -10.45
C ARG A 555 5.99 -21.79 -10.55
N ARG A 556 6.41 -22.21 -11.74
CA ARG A 556 7.08 -23.49 -11.94
C ARG A 556 8.43 -23.53 -11.20
N SER A 557 8.75 -24.65 -10.59
CA SER A 557 9.98 -24.77 -9.78
C SER A 557 11.28 -24.67 -10.60
N ASP A 558 11.21 -25.02 -11.88
CA ASP A 558 12.32 -24.94 -12.85
C ASP A 558 12.40 -23.59 -13.57
N PHE A 559 11.59 -22.60 -13.16
CA PHE A 559 11.57 -21.29 -13.80
C PHE A 559 12.85 -20.48 -13.52
N PRO A 560 13.65 -20.17 -14.58
CA PRO A 560 14.94 -19.51 -14.41
C PRO A 560 14.78 -17.97 -14.28
N GLN A 561 14.38 -17.49 -13.10
CA GLN A 561 13.98 -16.08 -12.89
C GLN A 561 15.04 -15.05 -13.36
N ASP A 562 16.34 -15.26 -13.13
CA ASP A 562 17.35 -14.28 -13.52
C ASP A 562 17.49 -14.19 -15.06
N LYS A 563 17.37 -15.34 -15.76
CA LYS A 563 17.30 -15.36 -17.22
C LYS A 563 16.04 -14.68 -17.74
N TYR A 564 14.92 -14.86 -17.05
CA TYR A 564 13.66 -14.20 -17.40
C TYR A 564 13.79 -12.68 -17.34
N PHE A 565 14.25 -12.12 -16.22
CA PHE A 565 14.36 -10.67 -16.07
C PHE A 565 15.35 -10.05 -17.05
N ALA A 566 16.48 -10.72 -17.30
CA ALA A 566 17.43 -10.28 -18.33
C ALA A 566 16.81 -10.29 -19.74
N ALA A 567 16.08 -11.35 -20.09
CA ALA A 567 15.42 -11.47 -21.39
C ALA A 567 14.22 -10.52 -21.52
N ARG A 568 13.46 -10.27 -20.44
CA ARG A 568 12.36 -9.28 -20.40
C ARG A 568 12.90 -7.86 -20.63
N ASN A 569 13.97 -7.47 -19.94
CA ASN A 569 14.61 -6.18 -20.17
C ASN A 569 15.08 -6.02 -21.61
N PHE A 570 15.69 -7.06 -22.19
CA PHE A 570 16.10 -7.06 -23.60
C PHE A 570 14.90 -6.93 -24.56
N TYR A 571 13.82 -7.65 -24.30
CA TYR A 571 12.57 -7.55 -25.06
C TYR A 571 11.97 -6.13 -25.00
N GLU A 572 11.94 -5.51 -23.83
CA GLU A 572 11.44 -4.14 -23.66
C GLU A 572 12.28 -3.11 -24.41
N LYS A 573 13.63 -3.27 -24.44
CA LYS A 573 14.53 -2.44 -25.27
C LYS A 573 14.19 -2.50 -26.75
N ILE A 574 13.92 -3.70 -27.26
CA ILE A 574 13.51 -3.87 -28.67
C ILE A 574 12.18 -3.16 -28.94
N LEU A 575 11.21 -3.26 -28.02
CA LEU A 575 9.91 -2.61 -28.19
C LEU A 575 9.99 -1.08 -28.17
N ARG A 576 10.94 -0.52 -27.41
CA ARG A 576 11.23 0.92 -27.43
C ARG A 576 12.06 1.36 -28.62
N GLY A 577 12.61 0.42 -29.42
CA GLY A 577 13.47 0.72 -30.55
C GLY A 577 14.89 1.13 -30.15
N GLU A 578 15.35 0.76 -28.96
CA GLU A 578 16.70 1.03 -28.48
C GLU A 578 17.74 0.22 -29.24
N LYS A 579 18.92 0.78 -29.40
CA LYS A 579 20.05 0.10 -30.05
C LYS A 579 20.46 -1.12 -29.21
N THR A 580 20.53 -2.30 -29.84
CA THR A 580 20.81 -3.57 -29.20
C THR A 580 21.92 -4.34 -29.93
N ASP A 581 22.58 -5.28 -29.22
CA ASP A 581 23.66 -6.12 -29.84
C ASP A 581 23.06 -7.04 -30.91
N SER A 582 23.57 -6.90 -32.13
CA SER A 582 23.12 -7.68 -33.29
C SER A 582 23.30 -9.20 -33.13
N ARG A 583 24.28 -9.65 -32.33
CA ARG A 583 24.49 -11.07 -32.02
C ARG A 583 23.37 -11.62 -31.16
N LEU A 584 22.85 -10.83 -30.22
CA LEU A 584 21.73 -11.22 -29.38
C LEU A 584 20.43 -11.20 -30.18
N LEU A 585 20.24 -10.21 -31.07
CA LEU A 585 19.05 -10.13 -31.94
C LEU A 585 18.90 -11.36 -32.83
N LYS A 586 19.99 -11.92 -33.38
CA LYS A 586 19.95 -13.15 -34.18
C LYS A 586 19.43 -14.37 -33.39
N ARG A 587 19.66 -14.42 -32.07
CA ARG A 587 19.23 -15.54 -31.21
C ARG A 587 17.76 -15.52 -30.85
N ILE A 588 17.08 -14.41 -31.09
CA ILE A 588 15.66 -14.22 -30.77
C ILE A 588 14.77 -14.15 -32.03
N LEU A 589 15.35 -14.40 -33.21
CA LEU A 589 14.56 -14.46 -34.45
C LEU A 589 13.75 -15.74 -34.48
N PRO A 590 12.41 -15.64 -34.66
CA PRO A 590 11.57 -16.80 -34.87
C PRO A 590 11.94 -17.56 -36.15
N ASP A 591 11.97 -18.87 -36.06
CA ASP A 591 12.07 -19.81 -37.20
C ASP A 591 11.02 -20.90 -37.10
N LYS A 592 10.90 -21.75 -38.12
CA LYS A 592 9.87 -22.80 -38.18
C LYS A 592 9.96 -23.81 -37.04
N GLU A 593 11.13 -24.02 -36.46
CA GLU A 593 11.35 -25.03 -35.43
C GLU A 593 11.03 -24.45 -34.06
N ASN A 594 11.58 -23.29 -33.75
CA ASN A 594 11.39 -22.66 -32.44
C ASN A 594 9.98 -22.07 -32.23
N MET A 595 9.18 -21.91 -33.29
CA MET A 595 7.78 -21.49 -33.22
C MET A 595 6.82 -22.62 -32.82
N LYS A 596 7.21 -23.88 -32.89
CA LYS A 596 6.29 -25.02 -32.61
C LYS A 596 5.77 -25.00 -31.18
N LEU A 597 6.69 -24.90 -30.19
CA LEU A 597 6.31 -24.89 -28.77
C LEU A 597 5.41 -23.69 -28.41
N PRO A 598 5.75 -22.42 -28.73
CA PRO A 598 4.86 -21.29 -28.50
C PRO A 598 3.48 -21.43 -29.15
N PHE A 599 3.40 -22.00 -30.35
CA PHE A 599 2.13 -22.24 -31.04
C PHE A 599 1.26 -23.24 -30.30
N ASP A 600 1.84 -24.34 -29.84
CA ASP A 600 1.11 -25.39 -29.09
C ASP A 600 0.66 -24.84 -27.72
N LEU A 601 1.46 -24.01 -27.06
CA LEU A 601 1.09 -23.37 -25.81
C LEU A 601 -0.03 -22.34 -26.00
N ALA A 602 0.03 -21.51 -27.04
CA ALA A 602 -1.03 -20.55 -27.37
C ALA A 602 -2.38 -21.20 -27.67
N ARG A 603 -2.39 -22.46 -28.19
CA ARG A 603 -3.63 -23.22 -28.40
C ARG A 603 -4.26 -23.76 -27.11
N LYS A 604 -3.49 -23.91 -26.06
CA LYS A 604 -3.89 -24.59 -24.82
C LYS A 604 -4.09 -23.62 -23.63
N LEU A 605 -3.43 -22.47 -23.65
CA LEU A 605 -3.37 -21.55 -22.55
C LEU A 605 -3.79 -20.15 -22.97
N THR A 606 -4.45 -19.45 -22.06
CA THR A 606 -4.86 -18.04 -22.24
C THR A 606 -3.94 -17.06 -21.54
N SER A 607 -3.13 -17.49 -20.57
CA SER A 607 -2.17 -16.66 -19.84
C SER A 607 -0.82 -16.64 -20.53
N ILE A 608 -0.33 -15.44 -20.87
CA ILE A 608 1.02 -15.22 -21.41
C ILE A 608 2.08 -15.68 -20.41
N ASP A 609 1.91 -15.34 -19.13
CA ASP A 609 2.90 -15.67 -18.09
C ASP A 609 3.00 -17.19 -17.85
N SER A 610 1.88 -17.90 -17.80
CA SER A 610 1.90 -19.36 -17.67
C SER A 610 2.57 -20.05 -18.86
N ALA A 611 2.28 -19.59 -20.08
CA ALA A 611 2.90 -20.13 -21.28
C ALA A 611 4.39 -19.80 -21.36
N ALA A 612 4.80 -18.58 -20.95
CA ALA A 612 6.20 -18.17 -20.89
C ALA A 612 7.00 -19.04 -19.92
N GLN A 613 6.45 -19.31 -18.72
CA GLN A 613 7.10 -20.18 -17.74
C GLN A 613 7.35 -21.58 -18.32
N ILE A 614 6.35 -22.19 -18.99
CA ILE A 614 6.52 -23.49 -19.64
C ILE A 614 7.57 -23.42 -20.75
N ALA A 615 7.51 -22.41 -21.62
CA ALA A 615 8.49 -22.25 -22.68
C ALA A 615 9.93 -22.15 -22.14
N MET A 616 10.12 -21.38 -21.06
CA MET A 616 11.41 -21.21 -20.42
C MET A 616 11.91 -22.47 -19.70
N SER A 617 11.04 -23.26 -19.09
CA SER A 617 11.39 -24.57 -18.53
C SER A 617 11.92 -25.53 -19.60
N HIS A 618 11.44 -25.39 -20.85
CA HIS A 618 11.97 -26.13 -22.01
C HIS A 618 13.21 -25.47 -22.65
N GLY A 619 13.84 -24.52 -21.96
CA GLY A 619 15.07 -23.86 -22.41
C GLY A 619 14.88 -22.71 -23.40
N MET A 620 13.63 -22.31 -23.72
CA MET A 620 13.37 -21.21 -24.62
C MET A 620 13.64 -19.86 -23.94
N ASN A 621 14.22 -18.91 -24.68
CA ASN A 621 14.40 -17.54 -24.19
C ASN A 621 13.05 -16.79 -24.18
N TYR A 622 12.76 -16.04 -23.12
CA TYR A 622 11.52 -15.25 -23.00
C TYR A 622 11.30 -14.28 -24.18
N CYS A 623 12.35 -13.57 -24.60
CA CYS A 623 12.25 -12.64 -25.71
C CYS A 623 11.88 -13.36 -27.01
N LEU A 624 12.50 -14.52 -27.31
CA LEU A 624 12.16 -15.34 -28.46
C LEU A 624 10.69 -15.82 -28.38
N PHE A 625 10.25 -16.28 -27.19
CA PHE A 625 8.86 -16.69 -26.98
C PHE A 625 7.89 -15.54 -27.32
N MET A 626 8.14 -14.33 -26.80
CA MET A 626 7.29 -13.16 -27.09
C MET A 626 7.31 -12.76 -28.57
N MET A 627 8.48 -12.85 -29.23
CA MET A 627 8.58 -12.59 -30.67
C MET A 627 7.76 -13.60 -31.50
N CYS A 628 7.72 -14.86 -31.11
CA CYS A 628 6.83 -15.84 -31.73
C CYS A 628 5.35 -15.46 -31.57
N LEU A 629 4.92 -15.03 -30.37
CA LEU A 629 3.55 -14.58 -30.14
C LEU A 629 3.20 -13.35 -31.01
N HIS A 630 4.11 -12.40 -31.16
CA HIS A 630 3.90 -11.25 -32.06
C HIS A 630 3.75 -11.67 -33.53
N VAL A 631 4.53 -12.64 -34.00
CA VAL A 631 4.38 -13.18 -35.35
C VAL A 631 3.02 -13.87 -35.50
N PHE A 632 2.56 -14.67 -34.51
CA PHE A 632 1.25 -15.28 -34.56
C PHE A 632 0.13 -14.24 -34.60
N ALA A 633 0.24 -13.16 -33.84
CA ALA A 633 -0.72 -12.06 -33.86
C ALA A 633 -0.73 -11.35 -35.24
N GLU A 634 0.45 -11.08 -35.83
CA GLU A 634 0.58 -10.47 -37.15
C GLU A 634 -0.12 -11.28 -38.24
N PHE A 635 -0.04 -12.61 -38.17
CA PHE A 635 -0.68 -13.50 -39.14
C PHE A 635 -2.10 -13.99 -38.73
N CYS A 636 -2.72 -13.31 -37.75
CA CYS A 636 -4.09 -13.57 -37.28
C CYS A 636 -4.32 -14.99 -36.71
N HIS A 637 -3.30 -15.61 -36.15
CA HIS A 637 -3.43 -16.85 -35.38
C HIS A 637 -3.68 -16.61 -33.89
N LEU A 638 -3.45 -15.39 -33.43
CA LEU A 638 -3.50 -15.04 -32.01
C LEU A 638 -4.03 -13.61 -31.83
N GLU A 639 -4.93 -13.43 -30.88
CA GLU A 639 -5.20 -12.13 -30.27
C GLU A 639 -4.29 -12.00 -29.04
N LEU A 640 -3.37 -11.05 -29.08
CA LEU A 640 -2.35 -10.85 -28.06
C LEU A 640 -2.64 -9.57 -27.27
N ASP A 641 -3.12 -9.72 -26.05
CA ASP A 641 -3.36 -8.62 -25.12
C ASP A 641 -2.28 -8.57 -24.02
N ARG A 642 -1.25 -7.77 -24.25
CA ARG A 642 -0.13 -7.61 -23.30
C ARG A 642 -0.52 -6.80 -22.06
N ILE A 643 -1.58 -6.00 -22.13
CA ILE A 643 -2.05 -5.18 -21.02
C ILE A 643 -2.77 -6.03 -19.99
N ASN A 644 -3.62 -6.94 -20.45
CA ASN A 644 -4.30 -7.91 -19.58
C ASN A 644 -3.52 -9.23 -19.39
N GLY A 645 -2.33 -9.36 -20.01
CA GLY A 645 -1.50 -10.56 -19.92
C GLY A 645 -2.14 -11.81 -20.54
N THR A 646 -3.02 -11.62 -21.54
CA THR A 646 -3.80 -12.70 -22.13
C THR A 646 -3.49 -12.91 -23.60
N MET A 647 -3.74 -14.14 -24.07
CA MET A 647 -3.63 -14.53 -25.46
C MET A 647 -4.78 -15.49 -25.83
N ASN A 648 -5.44 -15.23 -26.95
CA ASN A 648 -6.56 -16.05 -27.42
C ASN A 648 -6.23 -16.61 -28.81
N PHE A 649 -6.25 -17.96 -28.94
CA PHE A 649 -5.94 -18.60 -30.20
C PHE A 649 -7.11 -18.44 -31.20
N ILE A 650 -6.79 -18.03 -32.43
CA ILE A 650 -7.73 -17.85 -33.54
C ILE A 650 -7.52 -18.97 -34.55
N LYS A 651 -8.59 -19.70 -34.88
CA LYS A 651 -8.59 -20.73 -35.96
C LYS A 651 -8.68 -20.01 -37.32
N GLY A 652 -7.90 -20.49 -38.31
CA GLY A 652 -8.00 -20.01 -39.68
C GLY A 652 -7.13 -18.76 -39.99
N GLY A 653 -6.07 -18.53 -39.23
CA GLY A 653 -5.09 -17.49 -39.53
C GLY A 653 -4.40 -17.68 -40.90
N ARG A 654 -3.75 -16.60 -41.39
CA ARG A 654 -3.04 -16.61 -42.68
C ARG A 654 -1.76 -17.44 -42.59
N ARG A 655 -1.31 -17.99 -43.73
CA ARG A 655 -0.02 -18.70 -43.79
C ARG A 655 1.11 -17.80 -43.28
N ILE A 656 1.90 -18.34 -42.34
CA ILE A 656 3.03 -17.60 -41.77
C ILE A 656 4.18 -17.59 -42.76
N GLU A 657 4.55 -16.43 -43.24
CA GLU A 657 5.66 -16.17 -44.15
C GLU A 657 6.68 -15.27 -43.42
N LEU A 658 7.68 -15.87 -42.79
CA LEU A 658 8.63 -15.16 -41.92
C LEU A 658 9.38 -14.04 -42.64
N GLU A 659 9.67 -14.23 -43.94
CA GLU A 659 10.32 -13.21 -44.78
C GLU A 659 9.47 -11.92 -44.93
N ASN A 660 8.15 -12.08 -44.86
CA ASN A 660 7.19 -10.98 -44.97
C ASN A 660 6.76 -10.40 -43.64
N SER A 661 7.22 -10.97 -42.51
CA SER A 661 6.83 -10.47 -41.18
C SER A 661 7.41 -9.08 -40.88
N ALA A 662 6.53 -8.14 -40.51
CA ALA A 662 6.93 -6.81 -40.07
C ALA A 662 7.68 -6.86 -38.73
N VAL A 663 7.33 -7.82 -37.85
CA VAL A 663 8.04 -8.08 -36.57
C VAL A 663 9.50 -8.43 -36.85
N ILE A 664 9.75 -9.38 -37.76
CA ILE A 664 11.10 -9.82 -38.11
C ILE A 664 11.87 -8.68 -38.80
N ARG A 665 11.25 -7.99 -39.75
CA ARG A 665 11.88 -6.82 -40.42
C ARG A 665 12.29 -5.73 -39.42
N ARG A 666 11.45 -5.49 -38.41
CA ARG A 666 11.77 -4.50 -37.36
C ARG A 666 13.00 -4.93 -36.55
N ILE A 667 13.08 -6.21 -36.16
CA ILE A 667 14.25 -6.74 -35.44
C ILE A 667 15.50 -6.64 -36.32
N MET A 668 15.40 -6.99 -37.60
CA MET A 668 16.52 -6.91 -38.54
C MET A 668 17.02 -5.48 -38.76
N LYS A 669 16.12 -4.48 -38.82
CA LYS A 669 16.51 -3.08 -38.90
C LYS A 669 17.26 -2.56 -37.67
N SER A 670 16.97 -3.11 -36.49
CA SER A 670 17.71 -2.79 -35.26
C SER A 670 19.11 -3.47 -35.21
N CYS A 671 19.41 -4.36 -36.19
CA CYS A 671 20.72 -4.99 -36.38
C CYS A 671 21.69 -4.17 -37.23
N SER A 672 21.17 -3.26 -38.04
CA SER A 672 21.95 -2.36 -38.92
C SER A 672 22.20 -1.02 -38.22
#